data_830d8fbf3d04c3ad95498e482470873a
#
_entry.id   830d8fbf3d04c3ad95498e482470873a
#
_cell.length_a   1.000
_cell.length_b   1.000
_cell.length_c   1.000
_cell.angle_alpha   90.00
_cell.angle_beta   90.00
_cell.angle_gamma   90.00
#
_symmetry.space_group_name_H-M   'P 1'
#
loop_
_entity.id
_entity.type
_entity.pdbx_description
1 polymer ?
#
loop_
_entity_poly.entity_id
_entity_poly.type
_entity_poly.pdbx_seq_one_letter_code
_entity_poly.pdbx_strand_id
1 'polypeptide(L)'
;MAHLAWRCGPGQYGGRLLWGAPLWSAAPDEGDNANIMQTHTSADTIADAILRTVGKKIVLGLPLGLGKAPHIANALYARAKADPSIRLTIFTALTLEKPRYKTLLEQRFLGPVIDRLFGAYPEFAYVRPLRQGTLPPNIEINEFFFLAGQWLNVPHAQQSYISANYTHATRFLLERGMNVIAQLVAKREDARGPHFSLSGNTDLTLDVLKARAEARADFIMVGQVNSELPFMPGEAVVGPDAFAHMLDDPSTDFPLFAPPSEPVSLTEYATGLHAAALIEDGGTLQLGIGRQGDAAAQALILRKHENAAFNEALAQLVPGRAPSGPIAQGLHGVSEMFAMPLLGLIERGVLARAVDGILLHAAFFLGPKAFYKALREMPPDALARIHMAPVSFTNQLYGDEAAKQAARVKARFINSTMMATLLGAAVSDGFEDGRVVSGVGGQYDFVAQAFALPDARSILTLKAARGAGRNAQSNIRFNYGHETVPRHLRDVFVTEYGVADLRGKTDAECVAAMLAIADSRFQDDLLRQAKESGKIAQAYEIPADRRENTPERIARALAPLREKGLLPAFPFGSDFDETEQALLPVLGRLNAASASKRKILTLAARGVLSTPDAAVKRALDRLSLAHPSGLSERISQFLVRGAMAKR
;
A
#
# COMPACT_ATOMS: atom_id res chain seq x y z
N MET A 1 28.33 28.59 -42.96
CA MET A 1 29.22 29.64 -42.47
C MET A 1 29.01 29.82 -41.00
N ALA A 2 30.11 29.88 -40.26
CA ALA A 2 30.31 30.18 -38.85
C ALA A 2 29.81 29.14 -37.80
N HIS A 3 30.75 28.27 -37.44
CA HIS A 3 30.80 27.51 -36.19
C HIS A 3 30.96 28.47 -34.99
N LEU A 4 30.13 28.30 -33.97
CA LEU A 4 30.44 28.77 -32.61
C LEU A 4 30.48 27.54 -31.68
N ALA A 5 31.71 27.11 -31.41
CA ALA A 5 32.00 26.09 -30.42
C ALA A 5 32.04 26.75 -29.02
N TRP A 6 31.16 26.35 -28.13
CA TRP A 6 31.26 26.65 -26.71
C TRP A 6 32.11 25.56 -26.04
N ARG A 7 33.30 25.95 -25.60
CA ARG A 7 34.13 25.17 -24.68
C ARG A 7 33.68 25.48 -23.25
N CYS A 8 33.08 24.50 -22.57
CA CYS A 8 32.96 24.53 -21.12
C CYS A 8 34.14 23.79 -20.48
N GLY A 9 34.96 24.50 -19.72
CA GLY A 9 36.02 23.95 -18.88
C GLY A 9 35.41 23.30 -17.61
N PRO A 10 36.17 22.40 -16.92
CA PRO A 10 35.70 21.72 -15.72
C PRO A 10 35.68 22.69 -14.53
N GLY A 11 34.51 23.22 -14.20
CA GLY A 11 34.27 23.98 -12.98
C GLY A 11 33.93 23.04 -11.84
N GLN A 12 34.67 23.14 -10.75
CA GLN A 12 34.45 22.48 -9.48
C GLN A 12 33.07 22.88 -8.94
N TYR A 13 32.13 21.96 -8.94
CA TYR A 13 30.87 22.09 -8.16
C TYR A 13 30.96 21.25 -6.89
N GLY A 14 31.65 21.81 -5.88
CA GLY A 14 31.49 21.44 -4.49
C GLY A 14 30.36 22.25 -3.85
N GLY A 15 29.14 22.16 -4.37
CA GLY A 15 27.96 22.76 -3.78
C GLY A 15 27.19 21.70 -2.99
N ARG A 16 27.10 21.84 -1.66
CA ARG A 16 26.08 21.14 -0.88
C ARG A 16 24.73 21.43 -1.51
N LEU A 17 24.03 20.39 -1.99
CA LEU A 17 22.61 20.46 -2.33
C LEU A 17 21.84 20.65 -1.02
N LEU A 18 21.74 21.90 -0.54
CA LEU A 18 20.85 22.24 0.55
C LEU A 18 19.42 22.14 -0.01
N TRP A 19 18.75 21.04 0.25
CA TRP A 19 17.28 20.97 0.17
C TRP A 19 16.77 22.09 1.07
N GLY A 20 15.91 22.97 0.52
CA GLY A 20 15.57 24.24 1.11
C GLY A 20 15.20 24.17 2.59
N ALA A 21 15.59 25.19 3.34
CA ALA A 21 15.05 25.42 4.67
C ALA A 21 13.51 25.42 4.60
N PRO A 22 12.81 24.87 5.61
CA PRO A 22 11.37 24.81 5.61
C PRO A 22 10.80 26.21 5.30
N LEU A 23 9.86 26.29 4.35
CA LEU A 23 9.25 27.54 3.86
C LEU A 23 8.62 28.43 4.97
N TRP A 24 8.51 27.90 6.18
CA TRP A 24 7.97 28.54 7.40
C TRP A 24 9.03 28.88 8.46
N SER A 25 10.32 28.80 8.16
CA SER A 25 11.39 29.23 9.08
C SER A 25 11.72 30.73 8.99
N ALA A 26 11.04 31.50 8.14
CA ALA A 26 11.10 32.95 8.18
C ALA A 26 10.38 33.42 9.44
N ALA A 27 11.09 34.13 10.33
CA ALA A 27 10.48 34.81 11.46
C ALA A 27 9.34 35.71 10.93
N PRO A 28 8.17 35.73 11.58
CA PRO A 28 7.09 36.61 11.15
C PRO A 28 7.59 38.07 11.22
N ASP A 29 7.32 38.85 10.16
CA ASP A 29 7.46 40.29 10.19
C ASP A 29 6.55 40.83 11.31
N GLU A 30 7.06 41.75 12.15
CA GLU A 30 6.35 42.33 13.31
C GLU A 30 5.16 43.22 12.88
N GLY A 31 4.24 42.74 12.08
CA GLY A 31 3.14 43.54 11.54
C GLY A 31 1.84 42.80 11.24
N ASP A 32 1.86 41.50 11.05
CA ASP A 32 0.63 40.75 10.75
C ASP A 32 0.01 40.17 12.03
N ASN A 33 -1.31 40.34 12.18
CA ASN A 33 -2.13 39.66 13.19
C ASN A 33 -1.91 38.15 13.04
N ALA A 34 -0.90 37.61 13.71
CA ALA A 34 -0.64 36.17 13.75
C ALA A 34 -1.93 35.50 14.21
N ASN A 35 -2.51 34.68 13.36
CA ASN A 35 -3.69 33.90 13.67
C ASN A 35 -3.32 32.97 14.84
N ILE A 36 -3.67 33.36 16.07
CA ILE A 36 -3.35 32.59 17.28
C ILE A 36 -4.17 31.31 17.21
N MET A 37 -3.50 30.15 17.08
CA MET A 37 -4.12 28.86 17.10
C MET A 37 -5.02 28.71 18.34
N GLN A 38 -6.28 28.33 18.12
CA GLN A 38 -7.22 28.09 19.22
C GLN A 38 -7.22 26.59 19.59
N THR A 39 -6.95 26.28 20.84
CA THR A 39 -7.00 24.90 21.36
C THR A 39 -8.39 24.58 21.89
N HIS A 40 -8.89 23.40 21.58
CA HIS A 40 -10.19 22.85 21.98
C HIS A 40 -10.02 21.50 22.68
N THR A 41 -10.85 21.23 23.67
CA THR A 41 -10.95 19.96 24.38
C THR A 41 -12.18 19.13 23.95
N SER A 42 -12.93 19.59 22.95
CA SER A 42 -14.12 18.91 22.46
C SER A 42 -14.23 19.03 20.95
N ALA A 43 -14.56 17.92 20.29
CA ALA A 43 -14.81 17.90 18.86
C ALA A 43 -16.03 18.75 18.45
N ASP A 44 -17.00 18.93 19.34
CA ASP A 44 -18.17 19.78 19.12
C ASP A 44 -17.78 21.26 19.07
N THR A 45 -16.95 21.72 20.02
CA THR A 45 -16.52 23.13 20.05
C THR A 45 -15.64 23.49 18.87
N ILE A 46 -14.79 22.59 18.40
CA ILE A 46 -13.97 22.82 17.21
C ILE A 46 -14.83 22.81 15.93
N ALA A 47 -15.84 21.95 15.83
CA ALA A 47 -16.75 21.95 14.69
C ALA A 47 -17.57 23.26 14.61
N ASP A 48 -18.03 23.79 15.75
CA ASP A 48 -18.71 25.08 15.81
C ASP A 48 -17.76 26.26 15.48
N ALA A 49 -16.50 26.17 15.86
CA ALA A 49 -15.48 27.16 15.48
C ALA A 49 -15.20 27.15 13.97
N ILE A 50 -15.06 25.97 13.36
CA ILE A 50 -14.93 25.83 11.91
C ILE A 50 -16.12 26.46 11.18
N LEU A 51 -17.35 26.15 11.60
CA LEU A 51 -18.56 26.74 11.01
C LEU A 51 -18.62 28.28 11.13
N ARG A 52 -18.15 28.84 12.23
CA ARG A 52 -18.04 30.31 12.38
C ARG A 52 -17.01 30.91 11.43
N THR A 53 -15.91 30.22 11.18
CA THR A 53 -14.80 30.71 10.36
C THR A 53 -15.10 30.60 8.86
N VAL A 54 -15.54 29.42 8.38
CA VAL A 54 -15.70 29.14 6.95
C VAL A 54 -17.16 29.18 6.47
N GLY A 55 -18.13 29.34 7.40
CA GLY A 55 -19.55 29.35 7.08
C GLY A 55 -20.14 27.96 6.83
N LYS A 56 -21.32 27.93 6.21
CA LYS A 56 -22.12 26.70 6.03
C LYS A 56 -21.76 25.86 4.80
N LYS A 57 -20.85 26.31 3.95
CA LYS A 57 -20.34 25.53 2.83
C LYS A 57 -18.94 25.02 3.16
N ILE A 58 -18.82 23.74 3.51
CA ILE A 58 -17.57 23.12 3.93
C ILE A 58 -17.13 22.12 2.87
N VAL A 59 -15.91 22.30 2.36
CA VAL A 59 -15.20 21.29 1.57
C VAL A 59 -14.00 20.85 2.41
N LEU A 60 -14.17 19.71 3.06
CA LEU A 60 -13.23 19.15 4.02
C LEU A 60 -12.26 18.19 3.34
N GLY A 61 -10.98 18.54 3.32
CA GLY A 61 -9.90 17.62 2.97
C GLY A 61 -9.52 16.76 4.18
N LEU A 62 -9.45 15.45 3.99
CA LEU A 62 -8.93 14.51 4.98
C LEU A 62 -7.77 13.72 4.35
N PRO A 63 -6.63 13.53 5.02
CA PRO A 63 -5.52 12.72 4.55
C PRO A 63 -5.91 11.27 4.25
N LEU A 64 -5.03 10.54 3.61
CA LEU A 64 -5.19 9.12 3.32
C LEU A 64 -5.01 8.26 4.59
N GLY A 65 -5.75 7.18 4.71
CA GLY A 65 -5.58 6.18 5.77
C GLY A 65 -5.90 6.70 7.18
N LEU A 66 -4.99 6.50 8.13
CA LEU A 66 -5.17 6.87 9.55
C LEU A 66 -4.81 8.32 9.89
N GLY A 67 -4.25 9.10 8.96
CA GLY A 67 -3.96 10.52 9.23
C GLY A 67 -5.18 11.43 9.32
N LYS A 68 -6.39 10.89 9.10
CA LYS A 68 -7.65 11.62 9.19
C LYS A 68 -7.96 11.99 10.65
N ALA A 69 -8.55 13.16 10.87
CA ALA A 69 -9.09 13.60 12.17
C ALA A 69 -10.54 13.12 12.36
N PRO A 70 -10.79 11.89 12.87
CA PRO A 70 -12.12 11.29 12.85
C PRO A 70 -13.10 11.97 13.79
N HIS A 71 -12.67 12.47 14.95
CA HIS A 71 -13.56 13.16 15.87
C HIS A 71 -14.08 14.47 15.28
N ILE A 72 -13.20 15.26 14.65
CA ILE A 72 -13.56 16.50 13.98
C ILE A 72 -14.50 16.23 12.79
N ALA A 73 -14.15 15.25 11.95
CA ALA A 73 -14.96 14.90 10.79
C ALA A 73 -16.37 14.39 11.20
N ASN A 74 -16.44 13.58 12.25
CA ASN A 74 -17.72 13.07 12.78
C ASN A 74 -18.58 14.19 13.41
N ALA A 75 -17.96 15.15 14.09
CA ALA A 75 -18.68 16.31 14.62
C ALA A 75 -19.25 17.20 13.50
N LEU A 76 -18.46 17.48 12.44
CA LEU A 76 -18.94 18.22 11.26
C LEU A 76 -20.05 17.45 10.52
N TYR A 77 -19.91 16.14 10.39
CA TYR A 77 -20.97 15.29 9.82
C TYR A 77 -22.26 15.37 10.64
N ALA A 78 -22.18 15.32 11.97
CA ALA A 78 -23.34 15.42 12.86
C ALA A 78 -24.03 16.80 12.71
N ARG A 79 -23.27 17.90 12.61
CA ARG A 79 -23.81 19.24 12.37
C ARG A 79 -24.54 19.34 11.03
N ALA A 80 -23.91 18.83 9.95
CA ALA A 80 -24.51 18.85 8.62
C ALA A 80 -25.76 17.95 8.53
N LYS A 81 -25.76 16.82 9.24
CA LYS A 81 -26.93 15.94 9.33
C LYS A 81 -28.10 16.59 10.07
N ALA A 82 -27.82 17.39 11.11
CA ALA A 82 -28.83 18.05 11.92
C ALA A 82 -29.38 19.33 11.25
N ASP A 83 -28.55 20.06 10.50
CA ASP A 83 -28.93 21.29 9.79
C ASP A 83 -28.70 21.12 8.27
N PRO A 84 -29.77 20.89 7.48
CA PRO A 84 -29.65 20.73 6.02
C PRO A 84 -29.14 21.95 5.27
N SER A 85 -29.08 23.14 5.91
CA SER A 85 -28.49 24.34 5.32
C SER A 85 -26.94 24.30 5.29
N ILE A 86 -26.32 23.40 6.07
CA ILE A 86 -24.87 23.13 6.03
C ILE A 86 -24.60 22.14 4.90
N ARG A 87 -23.81 22.56 3.93
CA ARG A 87 -23.34 21.69 2.84
C ARG A 87 -21.95 21.19 3.18
N LEU A 88 -21.80 19.85 3.33
CA LEU A 88 -20.53 19.20 3.65
C LEU A 88 -20.09 18.30 2.52
N THR A 89 -18.98 18.62 1.88
CA THR A 89 -18.27 17.72 0.97
C THR A 89 -17.00 17.23 1.66
N ILE A 90 -16.81 15.92 1.77
CA ILE A 90 -15.56 15.31 2.28
C ILE A 90 -14.79 14.75 1.09
N PHE A 91 -13.57 15.24 0.89
CA PHE A 91 -12.61 14.71 -0.08
C PHE A 91 -11.53 13.94 0.67
N THR A 92 -11.38 12.65 0.34
CA THR A 92 -10.47 11.76 1.07
C THR A 92 -10.01 10.56 0.22
N ALA A 93 -9.29 9.64 0.83
CA ALA A 93 -8.91 8.35 0.26
C ALA A 93 -8.69 7.32 1.36
N LEU A 94 -8.83 6.04 1.01
CA LEU A 94 -8.56 4.90 1.88
C LEU A 94 -9.26 5.05 3.24
N THR A 95 -10.58 5.17 3.24
CA THR A 95 -11.37 5.14 4.47
C THR A 95 -11.32 3.73 5.06
N LEU A 96 -10.73 3.62 6.25
CA LEU A 96 -10.60 2.36 6.97
C LEU A 96 -11.83 2.11 7.85
N GLU A 97 -12.29 0.86 7.85
CA GLU A 97 -13.44 0.37 8.62
C GLU A 97 -13.00 -0.79 9.51
N LYS A 98 -13.67 -0.97 10.65
CA LYS A 98 -13.52 -2.20 11.43
C LYS A 98 -14.02 -3.37 10.59
N PRO A 99 -13.26 -4.48 10.49
CA PRO A 99 -13.70 -5.65 9.75
C PRO A 99 -15.04 -6.17 10.25
N ARG A 100 -15.89 -6.60 9.33
CA ARG A 100 -17.22 -7.18 9.65
C ARG A 100 -17.16 -8.68 9.40
N TYR A 101 -17.85 -9.43 10.25
CA TYR A 101 -17.97 -10.87 10.14
C TYR A 101 -19.35 -11.26 9.59
N LYS A 102 -19.37 -12.32 8.76
CA LYS A 102 -20.58 -12.84 8.12
C LYS A 102 -21.12 -14.10 8.81
N THR A 103 -20.25 -14.82 9.51
CA THR A 103 -20.57 -16.09 10.16
C THR A 103 -20.17 -16.08 11.62
N LEU A 104 -20.79 -16.93 12.44
CA LEU A 104 -20.43 -17.08 13.86
C LEU A 104 -18.96 -17.52 14.04
N LEU A 105 -18.43 -18.35 13.14
CA LEU A 105 -17.04 -18.78 13.21
C LEU A 105 -16.08 -17.62 12.91
N GLU A 106 -16.41 -16.79 11.91
CA GLU A 106 -15.66 -15.57 11.65
C GLU A 106 -15.71 -14.60 12.84
N GLN A 107 -16.89 -14.45 13.47
CA GLN A 107 -17.03 -13.63 14.66
C GLN A 107 -16.13 -14.11 15.80
N ARG A 108 -16.10 -15.40 16.07
CA ARG A 108 -15.26 -16.00 17.12
C ARG A 108 -13.77 -15.81 16.85
N PHE A 109 -13.35 -15.83 15.59
CA PHE A 109 -11.97 -15.56 15.21
C PHE A 109 -11.66 -14.07 15.20
N LEU A 110 -12.44 -13.28 14.44
CA LEU A 110 -12.16 -11.86 14.22
C LEU A 110 -12.52 -10.96 15.40
N GLY A 111 -13.55 -11.29 16.19
CA GLY A 111 -14.00 -10.43 17.30
C GLY A 111 -12.87 -10.01 18.23
N PRO A 112 -12.15 -10.95 18.88
CA PRO A 112 -11.03 -10.59 19.76
C PRO A 112 -9.87 -9.88 19.03
N VAL A 113 -9.66 -10.17 17.73
CA VAL A 113 -8.66 -9.46 16.91
C VAL A 113 -9.09 -8.02 16.69
N ILE A 114 -10.36 -7.78 16.34
CA ILE A 114 -10.92 -6.44 16.13
C ILE A 114 -10.82 -5.63 17.42
N ASP A 115 -11.21 -6.20 18.56
CA ASP A 115 -11.15 -5.51 19.85
C ASP A 115 -9.70 -5.14 20.22
N ARG A 116 -8.74 -6.03 19.96
CA ARG A 116 -7.32 -5.79 20.26
C ARG A 116 -6.68 -4.76 19.31
N LEU A 117 -6.98 -4.83 18.01
CA LEU A 117 -6.32 -3.99 17.01
C LEU A 117 -7.00 -2.65 16.84
N PHE A 118 -8.32 -2.65 16.71
CA PHE A 118 -9.08 -1.44 16.39
C PHE A 118 -9.58 -0.71 17.64
N GLY A 119 -9.82 -1.44 18.74
CA GLY A 119 -10.15 -0.87 20.05
C GLY A 119 -11.13 0.30 19.99
N ALA A 120 -10.67 1.44 20.53
CA ALA A 120 -11.42 2.69 20.58
C ALA A 120 -11.41 3.50 19.27
N TYR A 121 -10.88 2.96 18.15
CA TYR A 121 -10.91 3.68 16.86
C TYR A 121 -12.32 4.16 16.52
N PRO A 122 -12.52 5.47 16.38
CA PRO A 122 -13.80 6.04 16.04
C PRO A 122 -14.06 5.89 14.53
N GLU A 123 -14.90 4.95 14.15
CA GLU A 123 -15.31 4.82 12.75
C GLU A 123 -15.96 6.11 12.23
N PHE A 124 -15.77 6.40 10.94
CA PHE A 124 -16.40 7.56 10.33
C PHE A 124 -17.92 7.38 10.24
N ALA A 125 -18.66 8.32 10.80
CA ALA A 125 -20.12 8.27 10.89
C ALA A 125 -20.83 8.22 9.51
N TYR A 126 -20.17 8.70 8.45
CA TYR A 126 -20.69 8.68 7.08
C TYR A 126 -20.59 7.30 6.41
N VAL A 127 -19.74 6.39 6.87
CA VAL A 127 -19.45 5.11 6.20
C VAL A 127 -20.68 4.22 6.07
N ARG A 128 -21.43 4.04 7.16
CA ARG A 128 -22.63 3.22 7.14
C ARG A 128 -23.75 3.81 6.25
N PRO A 129 -24.10 5.10 6.36
CA PRO A 129 -25.03 5.75 5.44
C PRO A 129 -24.59 5.69 3.97
N LEU A 130 -23.30 5.87 3.68
CA LEU A 130 -22.75 5.74 2.32
C LEU A 130 -23.01 4.33 1.74
N ARG A 131 -22.73 3.28 2.53
CA ARG A 131 -22.99 1.89 2.12
C ARG A 131 -24.46 1.57 1.90
N GLN A 132 -25.33 2.20 2.66
CA GLN A 132 -26.78 1.99 2.60
C GLN A 132 -27.49 2.89 1.59
N GLY A 133 -26.78 3.85 0.97
CA GLY A 133 -27.40 4.85 0.10
C GLY A 133 -28.35 5.81 0.85
N THR A 134 -28.08 6.07 2.15
CA THR A 134 -28.91 6.90 3.03
C THR A 134 -28.19 8.16 3.52
N LEU A 135 -27.16 8.60 2.79
CA LEU A 135 -26.52 9.89 3.08
C LEU A 135 -27.52 11.03 2.93
N PRO A 136 -27.54 12.01 3.85
CA PRO A 136 -28.31 13.24 3.64
C PRO A 136 -27.92 13.95 2.35
N PRO A 137 -28.86 14.57 1.62
CA PRO A 137 -28.61 15.16 0.30
C PRO A 137 -27.66 16.37 0.31
N ASN A 138 -27.41 16.96 1.47
CA ASN A 138 -26.46 18.05 1.70
C ASN A 138 -25.06 17.56 2.07
N ILE A 139 -24.82 16.23 2.08
CA ILE A 139 -23.53 15.61 2.42
C ILE A 139 -23.04 14.78 1.25
N GLU A 140 -21.80 15.04 0.79
CA GLU A 140 -21.15 14.33 -0.29
C GLU A 140 -19.79 13.77 0.18
N ILE A 141 -19.48 12.53 -0.21
CA ILE A 141 -18.21 11.87 0.11
C ILE A 141 -17.51 11.51 -1.19
N ASN A 142 -16.36 12.10 -1.44
CA ASN A 142 -15.54 11.84 -2.60
C ASN A 142 -14.26 11.12 -2.19
N GLU A 143 -13.99 9.97 -2.78
CA GLU A 143 -12.72 9.27 -2.58
C GLU A 143 -12.00 9.07 -3.92
N PHE A 144 -10.66 9.22 -3.92
CA PHE A 144 -9.84 8.93 -5.10
C PHE A 144 -9.07 7.61 -4.98
N PHE A 145 -9.18 6.91 -3.85
CA PHE A 145 -8.59 5.60 -3.63
C PHE A 145 -9.40 4.80 -2.61
N PHE A 146 -9.89 3.62 -3.01
CA PHE A 146 -10.64 2.71 -2.13
C PHE A 146 -9.75 1.61 -1.55
N LEU A 147 -10.07 1.13 -0.37
CA LEU A 147 -9.57 -0.16 0.08
C LEU A 147 -10.09 -1.25 -0.87
N ALA A 148 -9.16 -2.01 -1.46
CA ALA A 148 -9.42 -2.88 -2.61
C ALA A 148 -10.63 -3.81 -2.42
N GLY A 149 -11.59 -3.70 -3.32
CA GLY A 149 -12.82 -4.50 -3.36
C GLY A 149 -13.90 -4.14 -2.34
N GLN A 150 -13.62 -3.29 -1.35
CA GLN A 150 -14.56 -2.99 -0.27
C GLN A 150 -15.79 -2.19 -0.72
N TRP A 151 -15.63 -1.37 -1.74
CA TRP A 151 -16.67 -0.47 -2.26
C TRP A 151 -17.23 -0.91 -3.62
N LEU A 152 -16.81 -2.07 -4.12
CA LEU A 152 -17.12 -2.56 -5.46
C LEU A 152 -18.62 -2.64 -5.77
N ASN A 153 -19.44 -2.96 -4.79
CA ASN A 153 -20.89 -3.12 -4.92
C ASN A 153 -21.66 -2.04 -4.15
N VAL A 154 -21.09 -0.84 -3.99
CA VAL A 154 -21.73 0.30 -3.34
C VAL A 154 -21.94 1.41 -4.36
N PRO A 155 -23.13 1.54 -4.99
CA PRO A 155 -23.36 2.44 -6.12
C PRO A 155 -22.99 3.90 -5.82
N HIS A 156 -23.32 4.40 -4.62
CA HIS A 156 -22.99 5.77 -4.23
C HIS A 156 -21.50 6.03 -4.20
N ALA A 157 -20.71 5.09 -3.66
CA ALA A 157 -19.24 5.22 -3.65
C ALA A 157 -18.67 5.16 -5.09
N GLN A 158 -19.19 4.27 -5.93
CA GLN A 158 -18.79 4.16 -7.33
C GLN A 158 -19.09 5.45 -8.13
N GLN A 159 -20.21 6.11 -7.86
CA GLN A 159 -20.60 7.37 -8.50
C GLN A 159 -19.77 8.57 -8.02
N SER A 160 -19.33 8.56 -6.77
CA SER A 160 -18.58 9.64 -6.12
C SER A 160 -17.06 9.44 -6.16
N TYR A 161 -16.60 8.40 -6.87
CA TYR A 161 -15.18 8.14 -7.06
C TYR A 161 -14.54 9.16 -8.00
N ILE A 162 -13.35 9.62 -7.64
CA ILE A 162 -12.54 10.53 -8.46
C ILE A 162 -11.32 9.77 -8.98
N SER A 163 -11.27 9.51 -10.29
CA SER A 163 -10.10 8.88 -10.90
C SER A 163 -8.93 9.85 -10.92
N ALA A 164 -7.86 9.50 -10.22
CA ALA A 164 -6.68 10.36 -10.08
C ALA A 164 -5.40 9.55 -9.92
N ASN A 165 -4.31 10.02 -10.52
CA ASN A 165 -2.99 9.71 -10.01
C ASN A 165 -2.82 10.43 -8.66
N TYR A 166 -2.02 9.89 -7.76
CA TYR A 166 -1.86 10.50 -6.44
C TYR A 166 -1.31 11.93 -6.51
N THR A 167 -0.40 12.18 -7.44
CA THR A 167 0.13 13.53 -7.69
C THR A 167 -0.90 14.56 -8.16
N HIS A 168 -2.08 14.11 -8.64
CA HIS A 168 -3.17 15.00 -9.05
C HIS A 168 -4.12 15.37 -7.90
N ALA A 169 -4.11 14.59 -6.81
CA ALA A 169 -5.10 14.70 -5.74
C ALA A 169 -5.13 16.09 -5.09
N THR A 170 -3.95 16.69 -4.83
CA THR A 170 -3.86 18.06 -4.31
C THR A 170 -4.57 19.07 -5.20
N ARG A 171 -4.32 19.03 -6.51
CA ARG A 171 -4.97 19.94 -7.46
C ARG A 171 -6.48 19.77 -7.48
N PHE A 172 -6.96 18.54 -7.53
CA PHE A 172 -8.40 18.26 -7.55
C PHE A 172 -9.09 18.68 -6.26
N LEU A 173 -8.42 18.53 -5.11
CA LEU A 173 -8.90 19.00 -3.82
C LEU A 173 -9.06 20.53 -3.82
N LEU A 174 -8.05 21.27 -4.32
CA LEU A 174 -8.09 22.73 -4.43
C LEU A 174 -9.14 23.21 -5.44
N GLU A 175 -9.22 22.61 -6.61
CA GLU A 175 -10.22 22.93 -7.66
C GLU A 175 -11.66 22.70 -7.19
N ARG A 176 -11.89 21.78 -6.26
CA ARG A 176 -13.19 21.55 -5.61
C ARG A 176 -13.52 22.60 -4.54
N GLY A 177 -12.61 23.53 -4.29
CA GLY A 177 -12.79 24.64 -3.35
C GLY A 177 -12.62 24.21 -1.89
N MET A 178 -11.64 23.33 -1.60
CA MET A 178 -11.30 22.98 -0.23
C MET A 178 -11.06 24.27 0.59
N ASN A 179 -11.78 24.39 1.69
CA ASN A 179 -11.66 25.50 2.64
C ASN A 179 -11.32 25.06 4.07
N VAL A 180 -11.28 23.71 4.30
CA VAL A 180 -10.82 23.14 5.57
C VAL A 180 -9.99 21.89 5.26
N ILE A 181 -8.82 21.76 5.88
CA ILE A 181 -8.11 20.47 5.96
C ILE A 181 -8.01 20.06 7.43
N ALA A 182 -8.38 18.80 7.73
CA ALA A 182 -8.34 18.27 9.09
C ALA A 182 -7.45 17.01 9.16
N GLN A 183 -6.48 17.01 10.08
CA GLN A 183 -5.44 15.98 10.14
C GLN A 183 -5.10 15.60 11.58
N LEU A 184 -4.74 14.32 11.79
CA LEU A 184 -4.04 13.87 13.00
C LEU A 184 -2.61 14.41 13.00
N VAL A 185 -2.14 14.83 14.16
CA VAL A 185 -0.77 15.34 14.38
C VAL A 185 -0.16 14.74 15.64
N ALA A 186 1.16 14.55 15.61
CA ALA A 186 1.94 14.31 16.83
C ALA A 186 2.32 15.65 17.46
N LYS A 187 2.31 15.72 18.80
CA LYS A 187 2.69 16.91 19.57
C LYS A 187 3.95 16.67 20.37
N ARG A 188 4.85 17.65 20.40
CA ARG A 188 5.94 17.79 21.38
C ARG A 188 5.89 19.19 21.97
N GLU A 189 6.41 19.32 23.17
CA GLU A 189 6.47 20.60 23.87
C GLU A 189 7.88 20.83 24.38
N ASP A 190 8.43 22.01 24.17
CA ASP A 190 9.71 22.44 24.70
C ASP A 190 9.60 23.86 25.27
N ALA A 191 10.72 24.47 25.66
CA ALA A 191 10.74 25.81 26.24
C ALA A 191 10.22 26.93 25.30
N ARG A 192 10.09 26.67 24.00
CA ARG A 192 9.54 27.59 22.99
C ARG A 192 8.05 27.38 22.74
N GLY A 193 7.45 26.36 23.37
CA GLY A 193 6.04 26.02 23.25
C GLY A 193 5.79 24.74 22.48
N PRO A 194 4.53 24.51 22.04
CA PRO A 194 4.15 23.30 21.32
C PRO A 194 4.68 23.28 19.89
N HIS A 195 5.17 22.13 19.45
CA HIS A 195 5.54 21.79 18.09
C HIS A 195 4.68 20.64 17.61
N PHE A 196 4.27 20.67 16.36
CA PHE A 196 3.45 19.64 15.75
C PHE A 196 4.19 18.96 14.61
N SER A 197 3.95 17.67 14.45
CA SER A 197 4.42 16.93 13.29
C SER A 197 3.23 16.32 12.57
N LEU A 198 3.19 16.49 11.24
CA LEU A 198 2.23 15.82 10.35
C LEU A 198 2.39 14.31 10.36
N SER A 199 3.50 13.83 10.95
CA SER A 199 3.78 12.42 11.18
C SER A 199 3.67 11.59 9.90
N GLY A 200 2.67 10.71 9.82
CA GLY A 200 2.49 9.77 8.72
C GLY A 200 1.81 10.32 7.48
N ASN A 201 1.44 11.59 7.43
CA ASN A 201 0.70 12.14 6.30
C ASN A 201 1.20 13.55 5.91
N THR A 202 2.37 13.58 5.33
CA THR A 202 2.93 14.75 4.66
C THR A 202 2.50 14.85 3.19
N ASP A 203 2.01 13.77 2.66
CA ASP A 203 1.66 13.48 1.27
C ASP A 203 0.97 14.64 0.53
N LEU A 204 -0.28 14.94 0.86
CA LEU A 204 -1.04 16.06 0.28
C LEU A 204 -0.88 17.33 1.10
N THR A 205 -0.69 17.21 2.41
CA THR A 205 -0.73 18.35 3.33
C THR A 205 0.41 19.33 3.07
N LEU A 206 1.64 18.87 2.81
CA LEU A 206 2.74 19.77 2.45
C LEU A 206 2.49 20.48 1.11
N ASP A 207 1.91 19.78 0.13
CA ASP A 207 1.58 20.38 -1.16
C ASP A 207 0.47 21.45 -1.05
N VAL A 208 -0.56 21.24 -0.21
CA VAL A 208 -1.59 22.27 0.01
C VAL A 208 -1.07 23.44 0.85
N LEU A 209 -0.20 23.20 1.86
CA LEU A 209 0.46 24.26 2.62
C LEU A 209 1.35 25.14 1.72
N LYS A 210 2.09 24.51 0.80
CA LYS A 210 2.85 25.23 -0.22
C LYS A 210 1.94 26.08 -1.11
N ALA A 211 0.80 25.54 -1.56
CA ALA A 211 -0.16 26.30 -2.35
C ALA A 211 -0.74 27.49 -1.58
N ARG A 212 -0.97 27.37 -0.26
CA ARG A 212 -1.40 28.49 0.61
C ARG A 212 -0.30 29.55 0.74
N ALA A 213 0.94 29.14 0.99
CA ALA A 213 2.08 30.05 1.08
C ALA A 213 2.33 30.85 -0.22
N GLU A 214 2.02 30.26 -1.37
CA GLU A 214 2.08 30.88 -2.69
C GLU A 214 0.82 31.67 -3.06
N ALA A 215 -0.10 31.89 -2.13
CA ALA A 215 -1.40 32.56 -2.32
C ALA A 215 -2.28 31.96 -3.43
N ARG A 216 -2.10 30.65 -3.73
CA ARG A 216 -2.89 29.91 -4.71
C ARG A 216 -4.09 29.18 -4.08
N ALA A 217 -4.18 29.17 -2.76
CA ALA A 217 -5.27 28.55 -2.01
C ALA A 217 -5.52 29.32 -0.71
N ASP A 218 -6.80 29.40 -0.31
CA ASP A 218 -7.24 29.95 0.96
C ASP A 218 -8.06 28.90 1.71
N PHE A 219 -7.57 28.47 2.87
CA PHE A 219 -8.20 27.47 3.72
C PHE A 219 -7.68 27.53 5.15
N ILE A 220 -8.45 27.02 6.08
CA ILE A 220 -7.98 26.78 7.44
C ILE A 220 -7.49 25.35 7.61
N MET A 221 -6.39 25.19 8.35
CA MET A 221 -5.92 23.88 8.80
C MET A 221 -6.34 23.65 10.24
N VAL A 222 -6.88 22.46 10.51
CA VAL A 222 -7.26 22.02 11.84
C VAL A 222 -6.53 20.72 12.19
N GLY A 223 -5.95 20.66 13.39
CA GLY A 223 -5.26 19.50 13.89
C GLY A 223 -6.08 18.74 14.95
N GLN A 224 -5.90 17.45 15.01
CA GLN A 224 -6.29 16.61 16.15
C GLN A 224 -5.04 15.89 16.65
N VAL A 225 -4.66 16.14 17.90
CA VAL A 225 -3.52 15.46 18.52
C VAL A 225 -3.85 13.98 18.74
N ASN A 226 -2.87 13.11 18.47
CA ASN A 226 -2.92 11.72 18.85
C ASN A 226 -1.54 11.28 19.34
N SER A 227 -1.45 10.86 20.60
CA SER A 227 -0.20 10.51 21.27
C SER A 227 0.48 9.24 20.75
N GLU A 228 -0.26 8.39 20.01
CA GLU A 228 0.26 7.20 19.36
C GLU A 228 1.05 7.49 18.08
N LEU A 229 0.93 8.70 17.51
CA LEU A 229 1.70 9.10 16.34
C LEU A 229 3.18 9.32 16.68
N PRO A 230 4.12 8.76 15.90
CA PRO A 230 5.53 9.12 16.01
C PRO A 230 5.74 10.58 15.57
N PHE A 231 6.55 11.32 16.30
CA PHE A 231 6.94 12.68 15.93
C PHE A 231 8.05 12.61 14.87
N MET A 232 7.67 12.65 13.59
CA MET A 232 8.62 12.64 12.48
C MET A 232 9.29 14.01 12.35
N PRO A 233 10.63 14.03 12.16
CA PRO A 233 11.40 15.26 12.02
C PRO A 233 11.35 15.84 10.58
N GLY A 234 12.09 16.91 10.36
CA GLY A 234 12.26 17.53 9.03
C GLY A 234 11.02 18.28 8.57
N GLU A 235 10.67 18.14 7.29
CA GLU A 235 9.52 18.85 6.69
C GLU A 235 8.16 18.46 7.29
N ALA A 236 8.07 17.33 7.99
CA ALA A 236 6.86 16.95 8.71
C ALA A 236 6.56 17.86 9.91
N VAL A 237 7.54 18.60 10.42
CA VAL A 237 7.36 19.52 11.56
C VAL A 237 6.78 20.84 11.07
N VAL A 238 5.65 21.24 11.65
CA VAL A 238 4.95 22.49 11.35
C VAL A 238 4.72 23.29 12.65
N GLY A 239 4.76 24.61 12.53
CA GLY A 239 4.51 25.53 13.65
C GLY A 239 3.03 25.61 14.03
N PRO A 240 2.72 26.15 15.24
CA PRO A 240 1.35 26.41 15.66
C PRO A 240 0.59 27.34 14.71
N ASP A 241 1.28 28.26 14.06
CA ASP A 241 0.76 29.23 13.09
C ASP A 241 0.19 28.58 11.82
N ALA A 242 0.56 27.33 11.54
CA ALA A 242 -0.05 26.56 10.46
C ALA A 242 -1.53 26.23 10.71
N PHE A 243 -1.97 26.20 11.98
CA PHE A 243 -3.29 25.74 12.41
C PHE A 243 -4.17 26.90 12.88
N ALA A 244 -5.43 26.93 12.44
CA ALA A 244 -6.45 27.81 13.02
C ALA A 244 -7.00 27.22 14.33
N HIS A 245 -7.21 25.90 14.36
CA HIS A 245 -7.78 25.19 15.50
C HIS A 245 -7.05 23.89 15.76
N MET A 246 -6.91 23.50 17.04
CA MET A 246 -6.31 22.24 17.48
C MET A 246 -7.23 21.55 18.49
N LEU A 247 -7.61 20.30 18.20
CA LEU A 247 -8.25 19.42 19.18
C LEU A 247 -7.13 18.69 19.95
N ASP A 248 -6.97 19.05 21.21
CA ASP A 248 -5.94 18.49 22.09
C ASP A 248 -6.60 18.00 23.39
N ASP A 249 -7.07 16.76 23.36
CA ASP A 249 -7.73 16.09 24.49
C ASP A 249 -7.34 14.61 24.48
N PRO A 250 -6.68 14.10 25.53
CA PRO A 250 -6.29 12.69 25.65
C PRO A 250 -7.47 11.70 25.52
N SER A 251 -8.70 12.12 25.78
CA SER A 251 -9.89 11.28 25.62
C SER A 251 -10.20 10.99 24.13
N THR A 252 -9.61 11.74 23.21
CA THR A 252 -9.73 11.54 21.76
C THR A 252 -8.64 10.67 21.17
N ASP A 253 -7.70 10.19 21.99
CA ASP A 253 -6.67 9.24 21.58
C ASP A 253 -7.26 7.87 21.24
N PHE A 254 -6.71 7.25 20.24
CA PHE A 254 -7.03 5.89 19.84
C PHE A 254 -5.81 5.18 19.26
N PRO A 255 -5.74 3.83 19.39
CA PRO A 255 -4.61 3.09 18.87
C PRO A 255 -4.55 3.16 17.35
N LEU A 256 -3.33 3.32 16.83
CA LEU A 256 -3.06 3.27 15.40
C LEU A 256 -2.85 1.81 14.96
N PHE A 257 -3.28 1.49 13.73
CA PHE A 257 -3.27 0.13 13.21
C PHE A 257 -3.11 0.12 11.69
N ALA A 258 -2.87 -1.07 11.13
CA ALA A 258 -3.09 -1.37 9.73
C ALA A 258 -4.03 -2.58 9.63
N PRO A 259 -4.66 -2.83 8.47
CA PRO A 259 -5.26 -4.12 8.21
C PRO A 259 -4.23 -5.23 8.46
N PRO A 260 -4.59 -6.33 9.17
CA PRO A 260 -3.66 -7.39 9.50
C PRO A 260 -2.98 -7.98 8.25
N SER A 261 -1.68 -8.20 8.34
CA SER A 261 -0.90 -8.80 7.25
C SER A 261 -1.38 -10.22 6.96
N GLU A 262 -1.46 -10.56 5.68
CA GLU A 262 -1.75 -11.93 5.23
C GLU A 262 -0.45 -12.73 5.05
N PRO A 263 -0.48 -14.07 5.21
CA PRO A 263 0.71 -14.88 5.07
C PRO A 263 1.23 -14.89 3.62
N VAL A 264 2.54 -14.71 3.46
CA VAL A 264 3.23 -14.78 2.16
C VAL A 264 3.35 -16.23 1.71
N SER A 265 2.83 -16.54 0.53
CA SER A 265 2.90 -17.87 -0.07
C SER A 265 4.22 -18.10 -0.82
N LEU A 266 4.51 -19.36 -1.18
CA LEU A 266 5.70 -19.68 -1.99
C LEU A 266 5.60 -19.09 -3.40
N THR A 267 4.41 -18.94 -3.97
CA THR A 267 4.21 -18.26 -5.27
C THR A 267 4.57 -16.77 -5.19
N GLU A 268 4.17 -16.09 -4.12
CA GLU A 268 4.58 -14.69 -3.90
C GLU A 268 6.08 -14.56 -3.68
N TYR A 269 6.70 -15.51 -2.97
CA TYR A 269 8.16 -15.55 -2.83
C TYR A 269 8.89 -15.79 -4.16
N ALA A 270 8.37 -16.64 -5.04
CA ALA A 270 8.94 -16.81 -6.38
C ALA A 270 8.91 -15.49 -7.17
N THR A 271 7.77 -14.77 -7.14
CA THR A 271 7.66 -13.42 -7.72
C THR A 271 8.66 -12.45 -7.08
N GLY A 272 8.76 -12.44 -5.75
CA GLY A 272 9.70 -11.59 -5.01
C GLY A 272 11.17 -11.87 -5.33
N LEU A 273 11.56 -13.15 -5.46
CA LEU A 273 12.92 -13.55 -5.85
C LEU A 273 13.26 -13.08 -7.27
N HIS A 274 12.34 -13.23 -8.22
CA HIS A 274 12.51 -12.73 -9.59
C HIS A 274 12.66 -11.22 -9.61
N ALA A 275 11.80 -10.49 -8.88
CA ALA A 275 11.86 -9.02 -8.80
C ALA A 275 13.15 -8.55 -8.12
N ALA A 276 13.55 -9.16 -7.00
CA ALA A 276 14.78 -8.84 -6.29
C ALA A 276 16.05 -9.06 -7.13
N ALA A 277 16.02 -10.00 -8.06
CA ALA A 277 17.12 -10.28 -8.97
C ALA A 277 17.31 -9.21 -10.07
N LEU A 278 16.32 -8.32 -10.26
CA LEU A 278 16.40 -7.18 -11.20
C LEU A 278 16.94 -5.90 -10.54
N ILE A 279 17.10 -5.90 -9.21
CA ILE A 279 17.59 -4.75 -8.48
C ILE A 279 19.11 -4.65 -8.63
N GLU A 280 19.60 -3.46 -8.91
CA GLU A 280 21.03 -3.16 -8.99
C GLU A 280 21.53 -2.57 -7.68
N ASP A 281 22.67 -3.09 -7.20
CA ASP A 281 23.32 -2.57 -6.00
C ASP A 281 23.76 -1.11 -6.17
N GLY A 282 23.62 -0.30 -5.13
CA GLY A 282 23.84 1.14 -5.18
C GLY A 282 22.69 1.93 -5.83
N GLY A 283 21.60 1.26 -6.25
CA GLY A 283 20.47 1.87 -6.93
C GLY A 283 19.44 2.51 -6.01
N THR A 284 18.32 2.94 -6.61
CA THR A 284 17.13 3.47 -5.92
C THR A 284 15.99 2.48 -5.99
N LEU A 285 15.29 2.27 -4.87
CA LEU A 285 14.19 1.34 -4.73
C LEU A 285 12.89 2.08 -4.38
N GLN A 286 11.81 1.79 -5.11
CA GLN A 286 10.44 1.96 -4.63
C GLN A 286 9.82 0.59 -4.50
N LEU A 287 9.03 0.39 -3.45
CA LEU A 287 8.40 -0.88 -3.16
C LEU A 287 6.91 -0.69 -2.85
N GLY A 288 6.06 -1.34 -3.64
CA GLY A 288 4.63 -1.42 -3.38
C GLY A 288 4.32 -2.28 -2.16
N ILE A 289 3.17 -2.05 -1.56
CA ILE A 289 2.70 -2.75 -0.35
C ILE A 289 2.04 -4.10 -0.66
N GLY A 290 1.77 -4.87 0.40
CA GLY A 290 1.09 -6.16 0.36
C GLY A 290 2.04 -7.33 0.19
N ARG A 291 1.49 -8.54 0.11
CA ARG A 291 2.27 -9.81 0.13
C ARG A 291 3.40 -9.89 -0.90
N GLN A 292 3.21 -9.30 -2.09
CA GLN A 292 4.28 -9.29 -3.11
C GLN A 292 5.40 -8.32 -2.72
N GLY A 293 5.07 -7.18 -2.12
CA GLY A 293 6.05 -6.25 -1.54
C GLY A 293 6.83 -6.89 -0.39
N ASP A 294 6.12 -7.57 0.51
CA ASP A 294 6.74 -8.31 1.63
C ASP A 294 7.69 -9.40 1.10
N ALA A 295 7.26 -10.15 0.09
CA ALA A 295 8.08 -11.18 -0.54
C ALA A 295 9.33 -10.61 -1.22
N ALA A 296 9.20 -9.48 -1.92
CA ALA A 296 10.31 -8.82 -2.58
C ALA A 296 11.32 -8.24 -1.56
N ALA A 297 10.83 -7.62 -0.48
CA ALA A 297 11.68 -7.12 0.60
C ALA A 297 12.46 -8.26 1.28
N GLN A 298 11.78 -9.36 1.63
CA GLN A 298 12.46 -10.52 2.21
C GLN A 298 13.47 -11.15 1.24
N ALA A 299 13.16 -11.18 -0.05
CA ALA A 299 14.09 -11.66 -1.07
C ALA A 299 15.33 -10.77 -1.19
N LEU A 300 15.21 -9.45 -1.02
CA LEU A 300 16.34 -8.52 -0.96
C LEU A 300 17.18 -8.72 0.30
N ILE A 301 16.56 -8.97 1.45
CA ILE A 301 17.26 -9.32 2.69
C ILE A 301 18.04 -10.63 2.50
N LEU A 302 17.40 -11.64 1.93
CA LEU A 302 18.05 -12.92 1.60
C LEU A 302 19.24 -12.72 0.65
N ARG A 303 19.06 -11.90 -0.41
CA ARG A 303 20.12 -11.58 -1.37
C ARG A 303 21.31 -10.87 -0.72
N LYS A 304 21.08 -10.05 0.32
CA LYS A 304 22.13 -9.35 1.05
C LYS A 304 22.90 -10.28 2.00
N HIS A 305 22.17 -11.03 2.81
CA HIS A 305 22.77 -11.77 3.95
C HIS A 305 23.05 -13.24 3.64
N GLU A 306 22.27 -13.84 2.72
CA GLU A 306 22.32 -15.25 2.34
C GLU A 306 22.34 -15.40 0.82
N ASN A 307 23.27 -14.70 0.14
CA ASN A 307 23.31 -14.62 -1.33
C ASN A 307 23.39 -16.00 -2.02
N ALA A 308 24.08 -16.96 -1.40
CA ALA A 308 24.15 -18.34 -1.90
C ALA A 308 22.76 -18.98 -1.94
N ALA A 309 21.98 -18.89 -0.85
CA ALA A 309 20.63 -19.41 -0.78
C ALA A 309 19.67 -18.68 -1.73
N PHE A 310 19.84 -17.36 -1.90
CA PHE A 310 19.09 -16.58 -2.89
C PHE A 310 19.32 -17.10 -4.31
N ASN A 311 20.58 -17.35 -4.70
CA ASN A 311 20.92 -17.85 -6.03
C ASN A 311 20.52 -19.32 -6.21
N GLU A 312 20.61 -20.16 -5.16
CA GLU A 312 20.06 -21.53 -5.16
C GLU A 312 18.57 -21.52 -5.48
N ALA A 313 17.79 -20.67 -4.79
CA ALA A 313 16.36 -20.52 -5.05
C ALA A 313 16.07 -20.11 -6.51
N LEU A 314 16.79 -19.13 -7.02
CA LEU A 314 16.62 -18.66 -8.41
C LEU A 314 16.98 -19.75 -9.43
N ALA A 315 18.04 -20.52 -9.20
CA ALA A 315 18.44 -21.62 -10.09
C ALA A 315 17.38 -22.74 -10.14
N GLN A 316 16.69 -23.01 -9.02
CA GLN A 316 15.55 -23.94 -8.98
C GLN A 316 14.34 -23.40 -9.76
N LEU A 317 14.11 -22.10 -9.74
CA LEU A 317 13.01 -21.45 -10.46
C LEU A 317 13.29 -21.28 -11.95
N VAL A 318 14.53 -20.92 -12.32
CA VAL A 318 14.98 -20.68 -13.70
C VAL A 318 16.34 -21.33 -13.91
N PRO A 319 16.38 -22.59 -14.34
CA PRO A 319 17.63 -23.28 -14.64
C PRO A 319 18.49 -22.49 -15.65
N GLY A 320 19.81 -22.45 -15.42
CA GLY A 320 20.74 -21.74 -16.30
C GLY A 320 20.82 -20.21 -16.14
N ARG A 321 20.07 -19.62 -15.21
CA ARG A 321 20.18 -18.20 -14.90
C ARG A 321 21.55 -17.89 -14.25
N ALA A 322 22.22 -16.84 -14.72
CA ALA A 322 23.43 -16.36 -14.08
C ALA A 322 23.17 -15.88 -12.64
N PRO A 323 24.06 -16.17 -11.68
CA PRO A 323 23.93 -15.71 -10.31
C PRO A 323 23.88 -14.18 -10.20
N SER A 324 23.06 -13.68 -9.28
CA SER A 324 23.01 -12.27 -8.91
C SER A 324 24.03 -11.98 -7.79
N GLY A 325 24.78 -10.89 -7.89
CA GLY A 325 25.65 -10.43 -6.81
C GLY A 325 24.86 -10.01 -5.57
N PRO A 326 25.49 -9.95 -4.38
CA PRO A 326 24.87 -9.47 -3.16
C PRO A 326 24.56 -7.97 -3.23
N ILE A 327 23.69 -7.48 -2.33
CA ILE A 327 23.50 -6.05 -2.08
C ILE A 327 24.61 -5.58 -1.11
N ALA A 328 25.72 -5.05 -1.66
CA ALA A 328 26.90 -4.65 -0.90
C ALA A 328 26.87 -3.17 -0.49
N GLN A 329 26.68 -2.25 -1.47
CA GLN A 329 26.60 -0.80 -1.24
C GLN A 329 25.31 -0.39 -0.57
N GLY A 330 24.25 -1.17 -0.78
CA GLY A 330 22.90 -0.85 -0.32
C GLY A 330 22.12 0.03 -1.30
N LEU A 331 20.83 0.21 -1.01
CA LEU A 331 19.89 0.94 -1.83
C LEU A 331 19.46 2.23 -1.15
N HIS A 332 18.99 3.22 -1.93
CA HIS A 332 18.25 4.38 -1.45
C HIS A 332 16.75 4.17 -1.65
N GLY A 333 15.94 4.46 -0.66
CA GLY A 333 14.48 4.34 -0.75
C GLY A 333 13.82 5.64 -1.23
N VAL A 334 12.97 5.56 -2.25
CA VAL A 334 12.00 6.61 -2.60
C VAL A 334 10.67 5.94 -2.83
N SER A 335 9.75 6.04 -1.88
CA SER A 335 8.49 5.30 -1.91
C SER A 335 7.31 6.20 -1.57
N GLU A 336 6.15 5.91 -2.14
CA GLU A 336 4.90 6.59 -1.77
C GLU A 336 4.55 6.26 -0.32
N MET A 337 4.45 4.98 -0.01
CA MET A 337 4.08 4.49 1.30
C MET A 337 5.27 3.86 2.03
N PHE A 338 5.51 4.32 3.24
CA PHE A 338 6.43 3.69 4.19
C PHE A 338 5.66 2.68 5.04
N ALA A 339 6.04 1.41 4.93
CA ALA A 339 5.42 0.29 5.66
C ALA A 339 6.49 -0.64 6.25
N MET A 340 6.07 -1.62 7.05
CA MET A 340 6.96 -2.56 7.73
C MET A 340 8.08 -3.16 6.85
N PRO A 341 7.85 -3.56 5.58
CA PRO A 341 8.93 -4.07 4.75
C PRO A 341 10.08 -3.09 4.54
N LEU A 342 9.79 -1.80 4.32
CA LEU A 342 10.84 -0.78 4.16
C LEU A 342 11.58 -0.50 5.46
N LEU A 343 10.89 -0.53 6.62
CA LEU A 343 11.54 -0.48 7.92
C LEU A 343 12.49 -1.67 8.10
N GLY A 344 12.04 -2.87 7.79
CA GLY A 344 12.87 -4.08 7.82
C GLY A 344 14.07 -4.00 6.87
N LEU A 345 13.95 -3.36 5.71
CA LEU A 345 15.09 -3.13 4.80
C LEU A 345 16.10 -2.13 5.38
N ILE A 346 15.65 -1.11 6.13
CA ILE A 346 16.54 -0.19 6.88
C ILE A 346 17.27 -0.96 7.99
N GLU A 347 16.54 -1.64 8.85
CA GLU A 347 17.08 -2.38 9.99
C GLU A 347 18.09 -3.48 9.59
N ARG A 348 17.85 -4.12 8.43
CA ARG A 348 18.73 -5.15 7.87
C ARG A 348 19.80 -4.57 6.93
N GLY A 349 19.93 -3.24 6.84
CA GLY A 349 20.96 -2.55 6.07
C GLY A 349 20.88 -2.75 4.56
N VAL A 350 19.72 -3.13 4.02
CA VAL A 350 19.47 -3.17 2.58
C VAL A 350 19.29 -1.74 2.06
N LEU A 351 18.50 -0.90 2.75
CA LEU A 351 18.49 0.54 2.54
C LEU A 351 19.62 1.15 3.35
N ALA A 352 20.78 1.35 2.69
CA ALA A 352 22.01 1.84 3.32
C ALA A 352 22.67 2.97 2.53
N ARG A 353 22.36 3.13 1.24
CA ARG A 353 22.83 4.26 0.44
C ARG A 353 22.05 5.52 0.81
N ALA A 354 22.72 6.47 1.43
CA ALA A 354 22.12 7.76 1.76
C ALA A 354 22.25 8.75 0.58
N VAL A 355 21.22 9.58 0.42
CA VAL A 355 21.23 10.79 -0.41
C VAL A 355 21.00 11.96 0.54
N ASP A 356 21.95 12.87 0.63
CA ASP A 356 21.96 14.00 1.58
C ASP A 356 21.70 13.58 3.03
N GLY A 357 22.23 12.42 3.42
CA GLY A 357 22.04 11.84 4.75
C GLY A 357 20.78 11.00 4.91
N ILE A 358 19.85 11.04 3.98
CA ILE A 358 18.55 10.35 4.02
C ILE A 358 18.64 8.97 3.37
N LEU A 359 18.12 7.94 4.06
CA LEU A 359 18.00 6.57 3.55
C LEU A 359 16.69 6.33 2.80
N LEU A 360 15.62 6.96 3.27
CA LEU A 360 14.27 6.78 2.73
C LEU A 360 13.54 8.11 2.67
N HIS A 361 13.04 8.46 1.50
CA HIS A 361 11.99 9.48 1.32
C HIS A 361 10.65 8.77 1.14
N ALA A 362 9.64 9.18 1.92
CA ALA A 362 8.29 8.62 1.83
C ALA A 362 7.22 9.71 1.97
N ALA A 363 6.04 9.50 1.39
CA ALA A 363 4.98 10.50 1.42
C ALA A 363 3.97 10.25 2.55
N PHE A 364 3.65 9.00 2.84
CA PHE A 364 2.82 8.65 3.98
C PHE A 364 3.24 7.29 4.57
N PHE A 365 2.74 6.99 5.77
CA PHE A 365 2.91 5.68 6.35
C PHE A 365 1.65 5.11 6.97
N LEU A 366 1.56 3.79 6.93
CA LEU A 366 0.56 3.00 7.59
C LEU A 366 1.18 1.65 7.97
N GLY A 367 1.04 1.24 9.22
CA GLY A 367 1.62 0.00 9.70
C GLY A 367 0.88 -0.59 10.90
N PRO A 368 1.25 -1.80 11.34
CA PRO A 368 0.77 -2.39 12.58
C PRO A 368 1.25 -1.59 13.80
N LYS A 369 0.69 -1.87 14.99
CA LYS A 369 1.10 -1.22 16.24
C LYS A 369 2.62 -1.25 16.48
N ALA A 370 3.26 -2.38 16.13
CA ALA A 370 4.72 -2.53 16.24
C ALA A 370 5.50 -1.52 15.39
N PHE A 371 4.99 -1.16 14.21
CA PHE A 371 5.60 -0.16 13.32
C PHE A 371 5.60 1.24 13.97
N TYR A 372 4.45 1.68 14.47
CA TYR A 372 4.33 2.97 15.16
C TYR A 372 5.21 3.02 16.41
N LYS A 373 5.24 1.93 17.18
CA LYS A 373 6.11 1.79 18.35
C LYS A 373 7.59 1.89 17.95
N ALA A 374 8.02 1.17 16.92
CA ALA A 374 9.40 1.19 16.45
C ALA A 374 9.84 2.61 16.04
N LEU A 375 8.98 3.38 15.36
CA LEU A 375 9.29 4.76 15.00
C LEU A 375 9.33 5.70 16.21
N ARG A 376 8.45 5.53 17.21
CA ARG A 376 8.47 6.34 18.42
C ARG A 376 9.71 6.09 19.28
N GLU A 377 10.20 4.85 19.29
CA GLU A 377 11.35 4.42 20.08
C GLU A 377 12.68 4.51 19.32
N MET A 378 12.63 4.87 18.03
CA MET A 378 13.83 4.98 17.19
C MET A 378 14.74 6.10 17.68
N PRO A 379 16.08 5.87 17.78
CA PRO A 379 17.02 6.92 18.11
C PRO A 379 16.89 8.13 17.16
N PRO A 380 16.98 9.37 17.68
CA PRO A 380 16.76 10.58 16.86
C PRO A 380 17.62 10.65 15.60
N ASP A 381 18.89 10.24 15.69
CA ASP A 381 19.80 10.24 14.53
C ASP A 381 19.40 9.22 13.45
N ALA A 382 18.84 8.08 13.87
CA ALA A 382 18.32 7.08 12.94
C ALA A 382 17.01 7.56 12.31
N LEU A 383 16.10 8.14 13.12
CA LEU A 383 14.83 8.69 12.66
C LEU A 383 15.03 9.86 11.68
N ALA A 384 16.04 10.70 11.89
CA ALA A 384 16.39 11.81 11.00
C ALA A 384 16.85 11.36 9.60
N ARG A 385 17.17 10.08 9.42
CA ARG A 385 17.49 9.50 8.10
C ARG A 385 16.27 9.02 7.32
N ILE A 386 15.08 9.17 7.88
CA ILE A 386 13.78 8.90 7.25
C ILE A 386 13.09 10.23 7.05
N HIS A 387 12.93 10.65 5.79
CA HIS A 387 12.35 11.94 5.43
C HIS A 387 10.92 11.76 4.94
N MET A 388 9.97 12.35 5.65
CA MET A 388 8.58 12.41 5.21
C MET A 388 8.39 13.64 4.31
N ALA A 389 8.09 13.40 3.02
CA ALA A 389 8.04 14.37 1.94
C ALA A 389 6.64 14.49 1.34
N PRO A 390 6.32 15.54 0.58
CA PRO A 390 5.08 15.58 -0.19
C PRO A 390 5.05 14.53 -1.30
N VAL A 391 3.86 14.11 -1.73
CA VAL A 391 3.70 13.15 -2.82
C VAL A 391 4.27 13.69 -4.15
N SER A 392 4.25 15.00 -4.34
CA SER A 392 4.89 15.68 -5.48
C SER A 392 6.41 15.50 -5.50
N PHE A 393 7.05 15.24 -4.35
CA PHE A 393 8.47 14.90 -4.31
C PHE A 393 8.71 13.43 -4.66
N THR A 394 8.00 12.50 -4.03
CA THR A 394 8.26 11.06 -4.18
C THR A 394 7.81 10.51 -5.52
N ASN A 395 6.62 10.90 -5.98
CA ASN A 395 5.92 10.26 -7.09
C ASN A 395 6.19 10.88 -8.47
N GLN A 396 6.86 12.03 -8.54
CA GLN A 396 7.16 12.67 -9.83
C GLN A 396 8.54 13.35 -9.84
N LEU A 397 9.01 13.72 -11.02
CA LEU A 397 10.27 14.43 -11.20
C LEU A 397 10.11 15.95 -11.21
N TYR A 398 8.93 16.49 -11.49
CA TYR A 398 8.69 17.92 -11.56
C TYR A 398 9.14 18.64 -10.27
N GLY A 399 9.78 19.79 -10.46
CA GLY A 399 10.47 20.52 -9.41
C GLY A 399 11.76 19.82 -8.99
N ASP A 400 12.89 20.50 -9.09
CA ASP A 400 14.24 19.99 -8.81
C ASP A 400 14.61 18.74 -9.63
N GLU A 401 14.21 18.69 -10.89
CA GLU A 401 14.35 17.52 -11.77
C GLU A 401 15.78 17.02 -11.86
N ALA A 402 16.75 17.91 -12.04
CA ALA A 402 18.16 17.56 -12.13
C ALA A 402 18.68 16.89 -10.85
N ALA A 403 18.30 17.40 -9.68
CA ALA A 403 18.66 16.82 -8.39
C ALA A 403 17.99 15.46 -8.17
N LYS A 404 16.70 15.34 -8.50
CA LYS A 404 15.97 14.07 -8.42
C LYS A 404 16.56 13.02 -9.37
N GLN A 405 16.94 13.39 -10.59
CA GLN A 405 17.61 12.49 -11.54
C GLN A 405 18.97 12.02 -11.01
N ALA A 406 19.78 12.93 -10.48
CA ALA A 406 21.09 12.60 -9.90
C ALA A 406 20.97 11.67 -8.67
N ALA A 407 19.91 11.80 -7.88
CA ALA A 407 19.65 10.99 -6.69
C ALA A 407 19.10 9.58 -7.02
N ARG A 408 18.22 9.49 -8.05
CA ARG A 408 17.44 8.28 -8.41
C ARG A 408 18.15 7.40 -9.44
N VAL A 409 19.44 7.13 -9.20
CA VAL A 409 20.26 6.29 -10.10
C VAL A 409 19.78 4.84 -10.09
N LYS A 410 19.86 4.16 -11.24
CA LYS A 410 19.51 2.73 -11.40
C LYS A 410 18.18 2.39 -10.76
N ALA A 411 17.17 3.27 -10.87
CA ALA A 411 15.93 3.15 -10.14
C ALA A 411 15.14 1.90 -10.56
N ARG A 412 14.60 1.19 -9.58
CA ARG A 412 13.70 0.04 -9.77
C ARG A 412 12.45 0.30 -8.96
N PHE A 413 11.32 0.42 -9.67
CA PHE A 413 10.02 0.72 -9.08
C PHE A 413 9.13 -0.51 -9.18
N ILE A 414 8.89 -1.17 -8.03
CA ILE A 414 8.14 -2.42 -7.93
C ILE A 414 6.72 -2.11 -7.48
N ASN A 415 5.75 -2.39 -8.34
CA ASN A 415 4.31 -2.24 -8.05
C ASN A 415 3.56 -3.51 -8.42
N SER A 416 2.41 -3.75 -7.77
CA SER A 416 1.56 -4.89 -8.08
C SER A 416 0.42 -4.51 -9.01
N THR A 417 0.05 -5.39 -9.94
CA THR A 417 -1.14 -5.25 -10.78
C THR A 417 -2.05 -6.47 -10.65
N MET A 418 -3.35 -6.30 -10.85
CA MET A 418 -4.31 -7.41 -10.81
C MET A 418 -4.21 -8.30 -12.05
N MET A 419 -4.07 -7.69 -13.21
CA MET A 419 -4.02 -8.39 -14.50
C MET A 419 -3.06 -7.65 -15.45
N ALA A 420 -2.60 -8.37 -16.49
CA ALA A 420 -1.85 -7.81 -17.61
C ALA A 420 -2.36 -8.38 -18.92
N THR A 421 -2.19 -7.63 -20.02
CA THR A 421 -2.46 -8.14 -21.35
C THR A 421 -1.20 -8.72 -22.00
N LEU A 422 -1.35 -9.62 -22.98
CA LEU A 422 -0.21 -10.15 -23.75
C LEU A 422 0.57 -9.03 -24.48
N LEU A 423 -0.04 -7.90 -24.71
CA LEU A 423 0.58 -6.75 -25.35
C LEU A 423 1.18 -5.75 -24.36
N GLY A 424 1.08 -6.02 -23.05
CA GLY A 424 1.78 -5.29 -22.00
C GLY A 424 1.02 -4.10 -21.40
N ALA A 425 -0.32 -4.04 -21.52
CA ALA A 425 -1.11 -3.15 -20.68
C ALA A 425 -1.32 -3.77 -19.29
N ALA A 426 -1.40 -2.93 -18.25
CA ALA A 426 -1.67 -3.37 -16.87
C ALA A 426 -3.02 -2.87 -16.37
N VAL A 427 -3.69 -3.71 -15.57
CA VAL A 427 -5.02 -3.45 -14.99
C VAL A 427 -4.93 -3.56 -13.48
N SER A 428 -5.14 -2.47 -12.76
CA SER A 428 -4.94 -2.41 -11.31
C SER A 428 -6.12 -1.85 -10.52
N ASP A 429 -6.84 -0.87 -11.07
CA ASP A 429 -7.82 -0.08 -10.31
C ASP A 429 -9.28 -0.41 -10.61
N GLY A 430 -9.59 -1.02 -11.76
CA GLY A 430 -10.97 -1.23 -12.19
C GLY A 430 -11.20 -2.45 -13.07
N PHE A 431 -12.47 -2.69 -13.40
CA PHE A 431 -12.92 -3.73 -14.32
C PHE A 431 -13.45 -3.12 -15.62
N GLU A 432 -13.53 -3.95 -16.66
CA GLU A 432 -14.07 -3.55 -17.98
C GLU A 432 -15.55 -3.17 -17.97
N ASP A 433 -16.30 -3.53 -16.91
CA ASP A 433 -17.68 -3.11 -16.70
C ASP A 433 -17.80 -1.73 -16.03
N GLY A 434 -16.68 -1.02 -15.84
CA GLY A 434 -16.60 0.31 -15.26
C GLY A 434 -16.52 0.35 -13.73
N ARG A 435 -16.63 -0.80 -13.03
CA ARG A 435 -16.53 -0.81 -11.58
C ARG A 435 -15.09 -0.60 -11.11
N VAL A 436 -14.92 0.31 -10.15
CA VAL A 436 -13.64 0.62 -9.52
C VAL A 436 -13.39 -0.35 -8.35
N VAL A 437 -12.25 -1.02 -8.39
CA VAL A 437 -11.81 -1.96 -7.35
C VAL A 437 -11.08 -1.23 -6.23
N SER A 438 -10.20 -0.29 -6.60
CA SER A 438 -9.37 0.46 -5.63
C SER A 438 -9.16 1.91 -6.09
N GLY A 439 -8.10 2.18 -6.76
CA GLY A 439 -7.69 3.46 -7.32
C GLY A 439 -6.32 3.31 -7.97
N VAL A 440 -5.94 4.29 -8.78
CA VAL A 440 -4.65 4.30 -9.46
C VAL A 440 -3.51 4.47 -8.44
N GLY A 441 -3.70 5.36 -7.45
CA GLY A 441 -2.63 5.72 -6.50
C GLY A 441 -1.43 6.29 -7.23
N GLY A 442 -0.23 5.91 -6.80
CA GLY A 442 1.02 6.33 -7.42
C GLY A 442 1.61 5.35 -8.42
N GLN A 443 0.92 4.26 -8.76
CA GLN A 443 1.48 3.25 -9.67
C GLN A 443 1.86 3.85 -11.03
N TYR A 444 0.94 4.61 -11.65
CA TYR A 444 1.21 5.26 -12.91
C TYR A 444 2.36 6.28 -12.80
N ASP A 445 2.41 7.03 -11.70
CA ASP A 445 3.46 8.02 -11.45
C ASP A 445 4.86 7.38 -11.50
N PHE A 446 5.05 6.23 -10.84
CA PHE A 446 6.33 5.50 -10.84
C PHE A 446 6.64 4.85 -12.19
N VAL A 447 5.63 4.38 -12.92
CA VAL A 447 5.82 3.90 -14.29
C VAL A 447 6.30 5.04 -15.19
N ALA A 448 5.68 6.21 -15.13
CA ALA A 448 6.09 7.39 -15.91
C ALA A 448 7.51 7.85 -15.54
N GLN A 449 7.85 7.88 -14.25
CA GLN A 449 9.21 8.18 -13.79
C GLN A 449 10.26 7.20 -14.36
N ALA A 450 9.93 5.90 -14.41
CA ALA A 450 10.85 4.89 -14.93
C ALA A 450 11.19 5.09 -16.41
N PHE A 451 10.30 5.75 -17.17
CA PHE A 451 10.57 6.13 -18.56
C PHE A 451 11.32 7.45 -18.69
N ALA A 452 11.21 8.33 -17.70
CA ALA A 452 11.88 9.63 -17.70
C ALA A 452 13.30 9.61 -17.09
N LEU A 453 13.63 8.58 -16.29
CA LEU A 453 14.92 8.43 -15.64
C LEU A 453 15.86 7.53 -16.46
N PRO A 454 17.13 7.89 -16.62
CA PRO A 454 18.15 6.99 -17.19
C PRO A 454 18.26 5.69 -16.39
N ASP A 455 18.40 4.56 -17.06
CA ASP A 455 18.58 3.21 -16.49
C ASP A 455 17.51 2.76 -15.50
N ALA A 456 16.40 3.48 -15.40
CA ALA A 456 15.29 3.10 -14.53
C ALA A 456 14.37 2.06 -15.19
N ARG A 457 13.77 1.20 -14.37
CA ARG A 457 12.80 0.20 -14.81
C ARG A 457 11.56 0.20 -13.90
N SER A 458 10.40 0.13 -14.52
CA SER A 458 9.14 -0.20 -13.86
C SER A 458 8.96 -1.72 -13.85
N ILE A 459 8.74 -2.29 -12.67
CA ILE A 459 8.55 -3.73 -12.47
C ILE A 459 7.13 -3.94 -11.95
N LEU A 460 6.25 -4.47 -12.80
CA LEU A 460 4.87 -4.80 -12.43
C LEU A 460 4.77 -6.28 -12.08
N THR A 461 4.46 -6.55 -10.82
CA THR A 461 4.32 -7.92 -10.31
C THR A 461 2.86 -8.34 -10.31
N LEU A 462 2.58 -9.59 -10.68
CA LEU A 462 1.25 -10.18 -10.61
C LEU A 462 1.32 -11.69 -10.42
N LYS A 463 0.25 -12.28 -9.85
CA LYS A 463 0.07 -13.74 -9.93
C LYS A 463 -0.35 -14.10 -11.35
N ALA A 464 0.25 -15.13 -11.94
CA ALA A 464 -0.13 -15.59 -13.28
C ALA A 464 -1.60 -16.05 -13.35
N ALA A 465 -2.12 -16.59 -12.24
CA ALA A 465 -3.51 -17.06 -12.15
C ALA A 465 -4.14 -16.79 -10.79
N ARG A 466 -5.48 -16.72 -10.77
CA ARG A 466 -6.31 -16.64 -9.56
C ARG A 466 -7.32 -17.78 -9.50
N GLY A 467 -7.87 -18.05 -8.32
CA GLY A 467 -8.80 -19.16 -8.10
C GLY A 467 -8.10 -20.52 -8.06
N ALA A 468 -8.86 -21.59 -7.93
CA ALA A 468 -8.35 -22.95 -7.82
C ALA A 468 -9.23 -23.96 -8.57
N GLY A 469 -8.63 -25.05 -9.04
CA GLY A 469 -9.33 -26.12 -9.75
C GLY A 469 -10.04 -25.63 -11.00
N ARG A 470 -11.31 -25.99 -11.17
CA ARG A 470 -12.12 -25.59 -12.35
C ARG A 470 -12.47 -24.10 -12.40
N ASN A 471 -12.32 -23.39 -11.28
CA ASN A 471 -12.57 -21.95 -11.19
C ASN A 471 -11.28 -21.12 -11.34
N ALA A 472 -10.18 -21.74 -11.70
CA ALA A 472 -8.94 -21.03 -11.97
C ALA A 472 -9.10 -20.17 -13.22
N GLN A 473 -8.54 -18.95 -13.17
CA GLN A 473 -8.56 -17.99 -14.27
C GLN A 473 -7.17 -17.37 -14.42
N SER A 474 -6.75 -17.16 -15.67
CA SER A 474 -5.52 -16.42 -15.94
C SER A 474 -5.68 -14.95 -15.55
N ASN A 475 -4.64 -14.38 -14.95
CA ASN A 475 -4.50 -12.93 -14.79
C ASN A 475 -3.74 -12.30 -15.98
N ILE A 476 -3.12 -13.11 -16.82
CA ILE A 476 -2.63 -12.68 -18.13
C ILE A 476 -3.76 -12.91 -19.13
N ARG A 477 -4.20 -11.85 -19.81
CA ARG A 477 -5.29 -11.84 -20.78
C ARG A 477 -4.74 -11.54 -22.17
N PHE A 478 -5.40 -11.96 -23.23
CA PHE A 478 -5.03 -11.50 -24.57
C PHE A 478 -5.29 -9.99 -24.68
N ASN A 479 -6.47 -9.56 -24.29
CA ASN A 479 -6.94 -8.17 -24.26
C ASN A 479 -7.87 -7.94 -23.07
N TYR A 480 -8.06 -6.67 -22.65
CA TYR A 480 -8.99 -6.29 -21.60
C TYR A 480 -9.52 -4.88 -21.85
N GLY A 481 -10.80 -4.62 -21.56
CA GLY A 481 -11.48 -3.37 -21.86
C GLY A 481 -11.18 -2.20 -20.92
N HIS A 482 -10.31 -2.39 -19.91
CA HIS A 482 -9.87 -1.35 -18.99
C HIS A 482 -8.34 -1.44 -18.81
N GLU A 483 -7.67 -0.30 -18.78
CA GLU A 483 -6.22 -0.20 -18.60
C GLU A 483 -5.88 0.87 -17.57
N THR A 484 -5.11 0.53 -16.56
CA THR A 484 -4.52 1.49 -15.61
C THR A 484 -3.20 2.04 -16.15
N VAL A 485 -2.37 1.15 -16.72
CA VAL A 485 -1.10 1.50 -17.37
C VAL A 485 -1.19 1.03 -18.83
N PRO A 486 -1.20 1.96 -19.80
CA PRO A 486 -1.34 1.62 -21.20
C PRO A 486 -0.08 0.94 -21.76
N ARG A 487 -0.25 0.12 -22.81
CA ARG A 487 0.82 -0.71 -23.37
C ARG A 487 2.04 0.06 -23.93
N HIS A 488 1.93 1.33 -24.24
CA HIS A 488 3.07 2.13 -24.68
C HIS A 488 4.03 2.49 -23.52
N LEU A 489 3.61 2.24 -22.28
CA LEU A 489 4.44 2.29 -21.06
C LEU A 489 4.82 0.90 -20.54
N ARG A 490 4.73 -0.14 -21.40
CA ARG A 490 5.12 -1.50 -21.04
C ARG A 490 6.62 -1.59 -20.77
N ASP A 491 6.97 -2.23 -19.65
CA ASP A 491 8.35 -2.40 -19.23
C ASP A 491 8.60 -3.82 -18.76
N VAL A 492 8.71 -4.08 -17.48
CA VAL A 492 8.95 -5.42 -16.92
C VAL A 492 7.70 -5.95 -16.22
N PHE A 493 7.26 -7.14 -16.60
CA PHE A 493 6.27 -7.92 -15.85
C PHE A 493 6.93 -9.12 -15.18
N VAL A 494 6.52 -9.39 -13.94
CA VAL A 494 7.04 -10.51 -13.16
C VAL A 494 5.88 -11.31 -12.59
N THR A 495 5.91 -12.62 -12.85
CA THR A 495 5.04 -13.60 -12.20
C THR A 495 5.88 -14.57 -11.38
N GLU A 496 5.23 -15.52 -10.71
CA GLU A 496 5.88 -16.63 -10.04
C GLU A 496 6.71 -17.52 -10.97
N TYR A 497 6.51 -17.41 -12.28
CA TYR A 497 7.16 -18.27 -13.29
C TYR A 497 8.34 -17.59 -13.99
N GLY A 498 8.52 -16.30 -13.81
CA GLY A 498 9.67 -15.60 -14.40
C GLY A 498 9.42 -14.11 -14.66
N VAL A 499 10.25 -13.60 -15.56
CA VAL A 499 10.34 -12.19 -15.94
C VAL A 499 10.04 -12.04 -17.43
N ALA A 500 9.14 -11.14 -17.80
CA ALA A 500 8.90 -10.67 -19.16
C ALA A 500 9.39 -9.22 -19.28
N ASP A 501 10.48 -9.01 -19.97
CA ASP A 501 10.99 -7.69 -20.32
C ASP A 501 10.39 -7.26 -21.67
N LEU A 502 9.57 -6.21 -21.67
CA LEU A 502 8.80 -5.76 -22.83
C LEU A 502 9.26 -4.42 -23.41
N ARG A 503 10.16 -3.70 -22.73
CA ARG A 503 10.59 -2.37 -23.17
C ARG A 503 11.30 -2.44 -24.55
N GLY A 504 10.80 -1.67 -25.50
CA GLY A 504 11.38 -1.59 -26.86
C GLY A 504 11.15 -2.81 -27.74
N LYS A 505 10.30 -3.78 -27.33
CA LYS A 505 10.02 -5.01 -28.08
C LYS A 505 8.81 -4.86 -28.99
N THR A 506 8.83 -5.64 -30.09
CA THR A 506 7.68 -5.80 -30.99
C THR A 506 6.51 -6.51 -30.29
N ASP A 507 5.31 -6.40 -30.83
CA ASP A 507 4.15 -7.11 -30.28
C ASP A 507 4.35 -8.62 -30.24
N ALA A 508 5.00 -9.22 -31.25
CA ALA A 508 5.28 -10.65 -31.30
C ALA A 508 6.26 -11.08 -30.19
N GLU A 509 7.31 -10.31 -29.95
CA GLU A 509 8.25 -10.56 -28.87
C GLU A 509 7.60 -10.38 -27.49
N CYS A 510 6.70 -9.40 -27.34
CA CYS A 510 5.93 -9.20 -26.09
C CYS A 510 4.99 -10.38 -25.83
N VAL A 511 4.26 -10.84 -26.84
CA VAL A 511 3.39 -12.03 -26.74
C VAL A 511 4.20 -13.24 -26.31
N ALA A 512 5.37 -13.50 -26.94
CA ALA A 512 6.24 -14.61 -26.59
C ALA A 512 6.75 -14.52 -25.13
N ALA A 513 7.18 -13.32 -24.70
CA ALA A 513 7.67 -13.08 -23.34
C ALA A 513 6.54 -13.26 -22.28
N MET A 514 5.34 -12.74 -22.54
CA MET A 514 4.20 -12.88 -21.63
C MET A 514 3.66 -14.31 -21.57
N LEU A 515 3.65 -15.05 -22.67
CA LEU A 515 3.34 -16.48 -22.68
C LEU A 515 4.31 -17.30 -21.85
N ALA A 516 5.62 -16.95 -21.87
CA ALA A 516 6.65 -17.62 -21.11
C ALA A 516 6.47 -17.51 -19.58
N ILE A 517 5.76 -16.48 -19.10
CA ILE A 517 5.47 -16.27 -17.68
C ILE A 517 4.00 -16.55 -17.31
N ALA A 518 3.18 -16.99 -18.25
CA ALA A 518 1.80 -17.40 -18.01
C ALA A 518 1.74 -18.80 -17.37
N ASP A 519 0.70 -19.06 -16.58
CA ASP A 519 0.41 -20.39 -16.04
C ASP A 519 0.10 -21.36 -17.19
N SER A 520 0.72 -22.54 -17.18
CA SER A 520 0.68 -23.50 -18.29
C SER A 520 -0.73 -23.96 -18.66
N ARG A 521 -1.66 -23.92 -17.70
CA ARG A 521 -3.08 -24.26 -17.96
C ARG A 521 -3.76 -23.33 -18.96
N PHE A 522 -3.23 -22.14 -19.16
CA PHE A 522 -3.83 -21.09 -20.00
C PHE A 522 -3.00 -20.73 -21.24
N GLN A 523 -1.78 -21.24 -21.35
CA GLN A 523 -0.85 -20.89 -22.41
C GLN A 523 -1.39 -21.20 -23.80
N ASP A 524 -2.02 -22.36 -24.00
CA ASP A 524 -2.51 -22.77 -25.33
C ASP A 524 -3.66 -21.88 -25.81
N ASP A 525 -4.58 -21.52 -24.91
CA ASP A 525 -5.69 -20.64 -25.26
C ASP A 525 -5.18 -19.21 -25.55
N LEU A 526 -4.25 -18.68 -24.76
CA LEU A 526 -3.63 -17.38 -24.99
C LEU A 526 -2.84 -17.36 -26.31
N LEU A 527 -2.09 -18.42 -26.61
CA LEU A 527 -1.35 -18.55 -27.88
C LEU A 527 -2.29 -18.59 -29.09
N ARG A 528 -3.38 -19.38 -28.97
CA ARG A 528 -4.41 -19.45 -30.03
C ARG A 528 -4.98 -18.04 -30.34
N GLN A 529 -5.40 -17.29 -29.30
CA GLN A 529 -5.93 -15.93 -29.46
C GLN A 529 -4.90 -14.99 -30.12
N ALA A 530 -3.62 -15.09 -29.74
CA ALA A 530 -2.54 -14.27 -30.31
C ALA A 530 -2.30 -14.61 -31.81
N LYS A 531 -2.36 -15.91 -32.18
CA LYS A 531 -2.26 -16.36 -33.59
C LYS A 531 -3.45 -15.90 -34.42
N GLU A 532 -4.67 -16.07 -33.93
CA GLU A 532 -5.91 -15.62 -34.58
C GLU A 532 -5.92 -14.12 -34.85
N SER A 533 -5.33 -13.34 -33.94
CA SER A 533 -5.21 -11.87 -34.06
C SER A 533 -3.99 -11.41 -34.86
N GLY A 534 -3.21 -12.34 -35.43
CA GLY A 534 -2.00 -12.00 -36.20
C GLY A 534 -0.88 -11.34 -35.38
N LYS A 535 -0.88 -11.50 -34.04
CA LYS A 535 0.10 -10.86 -33.16
C LYS A 535 1.35 -11.71 -32.92
N ILE A 536 1.34 -12.96 -33.38
CA ILE A 536 2.49 -13.87 -33.37
C ILE A 536 2.40 -14.79 -34.60
N ALA A 537 3.53 -15.28 -35.09
CA ALA A 537 3.58 -16.17 -36.25
C ALA A 537 2.77 -17.46 -36.01
N GLN A 538 2.07 -17.96 -37.04
CA GLN A 538 1.31 -19.20 -36.94
C GLN A 538 2.17 -20.42 -36.54
N ALA A 539 3.43 -20.44 -36.99
CA ALA A 539 4.40 -21.50 -36.66
C ALA A 539 5.04 -21.35 -35.26
N TYR A 540 4.75 -20.28 -34.52
CA TYR A 540 5.36 -20.09 -33.19
C TYR A 540 4.88 -21.17 -32.23
N GLU A 541 5.81 -21.73 -31.46
CA GLU A 541 5.57 -22.66 -30.36
C GLU A 541 6.21 -22.14 -29.08
N ILE A 542 5.51 -22.33 -27.95
CA ILE A 542 6.06 -21.97 -26.64
C ILE A 542 7.20 -22.95 -26.33
N PRO A 543 8.41 -22.47 -25.97
CA PRO A 543 9.54 -23.32 -25.62
C PRO A 543 9.19 -24.36 -24.55
N ALA A 544 9.70 -25.59 -24.68
CA ALA A 544 9.35 -26.71 -23.79
C ALA A 544 9.67 -26.42 -22.33
N ASP A 545 10.78 -25.72 -22.03
CA ASP A 545 11.17 -25.30 -20.67
C ASP A 545 10.21 -24.28 -20.03
N ARG A 546 9.28 -23.70 -20.81
CA ARG A 546 8.23 -22.77 -20.35
C ARG A 546 6.85 -23.41 -20.24
N ARG A 547 6.74 -24.69 -20.52
CA ARG A 547 5.48 -25.46 -20.46
C ARG A 547 5.17 -26.05 -19.08
N GLU A 548 6.08 -25.91 -18.10
CA GLU A 548 5.91 -26.43 -16.74
C GLU A 548 5.62 -25.32 -15.70
N ASN A 549 4.96 -24.26 -16.11
CA ASN A 549 4.58 -23.16 -15.22
C ASN A 549 3.38 -23.57 -14.36
N THR A 550 3.64 -24.27 -13.26
CA THR A 550 2.61 -24.78 -12.34
C THR A 550 2.91 -24.40 -10.89
N PRO A 551 1.88 -24.19 -10.04
CA PRO A 551 2.07 -23.92 -8.62
C PRO A 551 2.82 -25.03 -7.90
N GLU A 552 2.65 -26.28 -8.33
CA GLU A 552 3.30 -27.45 -7.76
C GLU A 552 4.82 -27.43 -8.01
N ARG A 553 5.27 -26.95 -9.18
CA ARG A 553 6.70 -26.78 -9.46
C ARG A 553 7.30 -25.73 -8.52
N ILE A 554 6.64 -24.60 -8.33
CA ILE A 554 7.09 -23.55 -7.41
C ILE A 554 7.16 -24.07 -5.97
N ALA A 555 6.13 -24.80 -5.53
CA ALA A 555 6.10 -25.37 -4.19
C ALA A 555 7.27 -26.34 -3.95
N ARG A 556 7.57 -27.23 -4.92
CA ARG A 556 8.72 -28.16 -4.83
C ARG A 556 10.06 -27.41 -4.81
N ALA A 557 10.20 -26.38 -5.65
CA ALA A 557 11.44 -25.62 -5.75
C ALA A 557 11.78 -24.86 -4.46
N LEU A 558 10.78 -24.28 -3.79
CA LEU A 558 10.99 -23.36 -2.66
C LEU A 558 10.70 -23.97 -1.27
N ALA A 559 10.08 -25.16 -1.19
CA ALA A 559 9.79 -25.80 0.10
C ALA A 559 11.05 -25.99 0.96
N PRO A 560 12.22 -26.43 0.45
CA PRO A 560 13.42 -26.58 1.25
C PRO A 560 13.91 -25.28 1.91
N LEU A 561 13.77 -24.14 1.23
CA LEU A 561 14.14 -22.84 1.80
C LEU A 561 13.14 -22.40 2.88
N ARG A 562 11.86 -22.70 2.69
CA ARG A 562 10.84 -22.45 3.72
C ARG A 562 11.06 -23.30 4.96
N GLU A 563 11.42 -24.56 4.81
CA GLU A 563 11.75 -25.46 5.92
C GLU A 563 12.98 -25.00 6.70
N LYS A 564 13.96 -24.38 6.03
CA LYS A 564 15.12 -23.71 6.65
C LYS A 564 14.77 -22.37 7.31
N GLY A 565 13.50 -21.92 7.27
CA GLY A 565 13.05 -20.64 7.83
C GLY A 565 13.43 -19.38 7.01
N LEU A 566 14.01 -19.55 5.82
CA LEU A 566 14.46 -18.43 4.98
C LEU A 566 13.31 -17.70 4.27
N LEU A 567 12.17 -18.40 4.08
CA LEU A 567 10.95 -17.87 3.47
C LEU A 567 9.76 -17.96 4.45
N PRO A 568 9.74 -17.20 5.56
CA PRO A 568 8.70 -17.30 6.58
C PRO A 568 7.35 -16.79 6.06
N ALA A 569 6.24 -17.24 6.65
CA ALA A 569 4.90 -16.80 6.26
C ALA A 569 4.66 -15.31 6.57
N PHE A 570 5.30 -14.77 7.61
CA PHE A 570 5.20 -13.37 8.02
C PHE A 570 6.62 -12.79 8.21
N PRO A 571 7.30 -12.38 7.13
CA PRO A 571 8.70 -11.96 7.19
C PRO A 571 8.94 -10.71 8.06
N PHE A 572 7.92 -9.87 8.21
CA PHE A 572 7.98 -8.63 8.99
C PHE A 572 7.02 -8.65 10.20
N GLY A 573 6.69 -9.84 10.69
CA GLY A 573 5.78 -10.02 11.80
C GLY A 573 4.30 -9.99 11.40
N SER A 574 3.44 -10.13 12.40
CA SER A 574 1.99 -10.14 12.25
C SER A 574 1.34 -9.69 13.55
N ASP A 575 0.19 -9.01 13.45
CA ASP A 575 -0.67 -8.70 14.59
C ASP A 575 -1.43 -9.93 15.12
N PHE A 576 -1.41 -11.04 14.37
CA PHE A 576 -1.96 -12.32 14.81
C PHE A 576 -0.98 -13.05 15.73
N ASP A 577 -1.47 -13.59 16.86
CA ASP A 577 -0.70 -14.49 17.68
C ASP A 577 -0.45 -15.84 16.97
N GLU A 578 0.42 -16.70 17.55
CA GLU A 578 0.78 -17.99 16.94
C GLU A 578 -0.42 -18.90 16.68
N THR A 579 -1.42 -18.90 17.56
CA THR A 579 -2.65 -19.69 17.40
C THR A 579 -3.52 -19.12 16.28
N GLU A 580 -3.65 -17.80 16.23
CA GLU A 580 -4.38 -17.09 15.17
C GLU A 580 -3.71 -17.30 13.82
N GLN A 581 -2.37 -17.20 13.73
CA GLN A 581 -1.60 -17.50 12.53
C GLN A 581 -1.83 -18.94 12.04
N ALA A 582 -1.87 -19.91 12.96
CA ALA A 582 -2.17 -21.30 12.62
C ALA A 582 -3.62 -21.51 12.14
N LEU A 583 -4.56 -20.66 12.60
CA LEU A 583 -5.97 -20.70 12.19
C LEU A 583 -6.22 -20.08 10.82
N LEU A 584 -5.44 -19.11 10.35
CA LEU A 584 -5.67 -18.45 9.05
C LEU A 584 -5.78 -19.43 7.87
N PRO A 585 -4.84 -20.39 7.67
CA PRO A 585 -4.97 -21.37 6.59
C PRO A 585 -6.13 -22.36 6.82
N VAL A 586 -6.55 -22.57 8.06
CA VAL A 586 -7.69 -23.43 8.41
C VAL A 586 -8.99 -22.76 7.97
N LEU A 587 -9.16 -21.48 8.33
CA LEU A 587 -10.31 -20.68 7.91
C LEU A 587 -10.36 -20.53 6.39
N GLY A 588 -9.22 -20.35 5.73
CA GLY A 588 -9.12 -20.34 4.26
C GLY A 588 -9.61 -21.66 3.64
N ARG A 589 -9.23 -22.81 4.21
CA ARG A 589 -9.72 -24.15 3.77
C ARG A 589 -11.22 -24.31 3.98
N LEU A 590 -11.74 -23.86 5.11
CA LEU A 590 -13.17 -23.89 5.42
C LEU A 590 -13.97 -23.02 4.46
N ASN A 591 -13.49 -21.80 4.20
CA ASN A 591 -14.11 -20.92 3.22
C ASN A 591 -14.10 -21.53 1.81
N ALA A 592 -12.98 -22.08 1.35
CA ALA A 592 -12.89 -22.77 0.06
C ALA A 592 -13.77 -24.05 -0.02
N ALA A 593 -14.06 -24.68 1.12
CA ALA A 593 -14.95 -25.84 1.19
C ALA A 593 -16.43 -25.43 1.24
N SER A 594 -16.77 -24.22 1.67
CA SER A 594 -18.15 -23.75 1.85
C SER A 594 -18.99 -23.79 0.56
N ALA A 595 -18.35 -23.65 -0.59
CA ALA A 595 -18.99 -23.78 -1.90
C ALA A 595 -19.41 -25.22 -2.28
N SER A 596 -19.06 -26.25 -1.48
CA SER A 596 -19.33 -27.66 -1.80
C SER A 596 -19.74 -28.45 -0.56
N LYS A 597 -21.02 -28.87 -0.51
CA LYS A 597 -21.55 -29.72 0.57
C LYS A 597 -20.70 -30.99 0.79
N ARG A 598 -20.19 -31.60 -0.29
CA ARG A 598 -19.33 -32.80 -0.23
C ARG A 598 -18.01 -32.50 0.50
N LYS A 599 -17.37 -31.35 0.21
CA LYS A 599 -16.12 -30.97 0.88
C LYS A 599 -16.34 -30.68 2.37
N ILE A 600 -17.43 -30.01 2.72
CA ILE A 600 -17.83 -29.75 4.10
C ILE A 600 -18.04 -31.06 4.86
N LEU A 601 -18.81 -32.03 4.30
CA LEU A 601 -19.02 -33.33 4.90
C LEU A 601 -17.72 -34.12 5.08
N THR A 602 -16.82 -34.05 4.10
CA THR A 602 -15.50 -34.70 4.18
C THR A 602 -14.66 -34.13 5.32
N LEU A 603 -14.65 -32.78 5.48
CA LEU A 603 -13.95 -32.14 6.59
C LEU A 603 -14.56 -32.49 7.93
N ALA A 604 -15.88 -32.47 8.06
CA ALA A 604 -16.58 -32.85 9.29
C ALA A 604 -16.26 -34.31 9.68
N ALA A 605 -16.34 -35.27 8.72
CA ALA A 605 -16.04 -36.68 8.96
C ALA A 605 -14.57 -36.86 9.43
N ARG A 606 -13.61 -36.18 8.79
CA ARG A 606 -12.21 -36.19 9.24
C ARG A 606 -12.08 -35.66 10.67
N GLY A 607 -12.81 -34.57 11.00
CA GLY A 607 -12.78 -33.99 12.33
C GLY A 607 -13.35 -34.92 13.41
N VAL A 608 -14.38 -35.70 13.10
CA VAL A 608 -14.92 -36.73 14.00
C VAL A 608 -13.85 -37.82 14.28
N LEU A 609 -13.16 -38.26 13.24
CA LEU A 609 -12.16 -39.34 13.33
C LEU A 609 -10.80 -38.89 13.86
N SER A 610 -10.51 -37.57 13.88
CA SER A 610 -9.21 -37.05 14.33
C SER A 610 -9.13 -36.98 15.85
N THR A 611 -7.97 -37.31 16.43
CA THR A 611 -7.66 -37.04 17.83
C THR A 611 -7.03 -35.63 17.92
N PRO A 612 -7.58 -34.71 18.73
CA PRO A 612 -7.04 -33.37 18.85
C PRO A 612 -5.65 -33.39 19.53
N ASP A 613 -4.63 -32.90 18.84
CA ASP A 613 -3.32 -32.61 19.42
C ASP A 613 -3.35 -31.25 20.18
N ALA A 614 -2.22 -30.85 20.74
CA ALA A 614 -2.11 -29.61 21.51
C ALA A 614 -2.42 -28.35 20.67
N ALA A 615 -2.07 -28.36 19.38
CA ALA A 615 -2.35 -27.22 18.48
C ALA A 615 -3.84 -27.11 18.17
N VAL A 616 -4.50 -28.24 17.91
CA VAL A 616 -5.96 -28.31 17.71
C VAL A 616 -6.70 -27.86 18.97
N LYS A 617 -6.25 -28.28 20.18
CA LYS A 617 -6.88 -27.86 21.44
C LYS A 617 -6.79 -26.34 21.59
N ARG A 618 -5.59 -25.72 21.46
CA ARG A 618 -5.43 -24.26 21.52
C ARG A 618 -6.31 -23.53 20.50
N ALA A 619 -6.40 -24.04 19.27
CA ALA A 619 -7.25 -23.46 18.24
C ALA A 619 -8.75 -23.50 18.60
N LEU A 620 -9.22 -24.61 19.18
CA LEU A 620 -10.59 -24.76 19.66
C LEU A 620 -10.88 -23.84 20.87
N ASP A 621 -9.94 -23.74 21.81
CA ASP A 621 -10.04 -22.79 22.93
C ASP A 621 -10.13 -21.35 22.43
N ARG A 622 -9.23 -20.97 21.50
CA ARG A 622 -9.23 -19.62 20.90
C ARG A 622 -10.53 -19.27 20.18
N LEU A 623 -11.20 -20.27 19.58
CA LEU A 623 -12.50 -20.11 18.91
C LEU A 623 -13.70 -20.32 19.85
N SER A 624 -13.48 -20.56 21.16
CA SER A 624 -14.52 -20.94 22.13
C SER A 624 -15.34 -22.15 21.67
N LEU A 625 -14.66 -23.14 21.06
CA LEU A 625 -15.24 -24.40 20.57
C LEU A 625 -14.73 -25.62 21.32
N ALA A 626 -13.96 -25.48 22.42
CA ALA A 626 -13.50 -26.59 23.22
C ALA A 626 -14.68 -27.36 23.86
N HIS A 627 -15.68 -26.63 24.34
CA HIS A 627 -16.88 -27.17 25.00
C HIS A 627 -18.13 -26.69 24.25
N PRO A 628 -18.52 -27.31 23.11
CA PRO A 628 -19.64 -26.86 22.31
C PRO A 628 -20.97 -27.05 23.05
N SER A 629 -21.78 -25.99 23.11
CA SER A 629 -23.07 -25.94 23.80
C SER A 629 -24.23 -26.48 22.97
N GLY A 630 -24.05 -26.64 21.65
CA GLY A 630 -25.12 -27.06 20.74
C GLY A 630 -24.62 -27.74 19.46
N LEU A 631 -25.55 -28.19 18.63
CA LEU A 631 -25.25 -28.94 17.39
C LEU A 631 -24.42 -28.10 16.40
N SER A 632 -24.75 -26.82 16.25
CA SER A 632 -24.02 -25.91 15.34
C SER A 632 -22.55 -25.73 15.74
N GLU A 633 -22.28 -25.57 17.05
CA GLU A 633 -20.92 -25.45 17.57
C GLU A 633 -20.15 -26.76 17.45
N ARG A 634 -20.83 -27.89 17.69
CA ARG A 634 -20.25 -29.24 17.52
C ARG A 634 -19.85 -29.50 16.06
N ILE A 635 -20.68 -29.07 15.10
CA ILE A 635 -20.34 -29.14 13.68
C ILE A 635 -19.12 -28.23 13.39
N SER A 636 -19.10 -27.00 13.89
CA SER A 636 -17.97 -26.09 13.73
C SER A 636 -16.69 -26.64 14.35
N GLN A 637 -16.75 -27.26 15.52
CA GLN A 637 -15.64 -27.96 16.15
C GLN A 637 -15.07 -29.07 15.24
N PHE A 638 -15.93 -29.93 14.68
CA PHE A 638 -15.48 -30.99 13.78
C PHE A 638 -14.91 -30.43 12.48
N LEU A 639 -15.46 -29.37 11.93
CA LEU A 639 -14.93 -28.71 10.73
C LEU A 639 -13.54 -28.15 10.98
N VAL A 640 -13.31 -27.48 12.09
CA VAL A 640 -11.99 -26.94 12.47
C VAL A 640 -10.99 -28.10 12.67
N ARG A 641 -11.36 -29.13 13.44
CA ARG A 641 -10.53 -30.33 13.64
C ARG A 641 -10.15 -31.00 12.31
N GLY A 642 -11.14 -31.21 11.44
CA GLY A 642 -10.92 -31.84 10.13
C GLY A 642 -10.07 -30.99 9.18
N ALA A 643 -10.18 -29.66 9.27
CA ALA A 643 -9.35 -28.76 8.49
C ALA A 643 -7.91 -28.64 9.05
N MET A 644 -7.69 -28.91 10.34
CA MET A 644 -6.36 -28.96 10.98
C MET A 644 -5.68 -30.33 10.86
N ALA A 645 -6.45 -31.42 10.68
CA ALA A 645 -5.90 -32.76 10.58
C ALA A 645 -4.88 -32.83 9.42
N LYS A 646 -3.69 -33.38 9.70
CA LYS A 646 -2.67 -33.67 8.68
C LYS A 646 -3.26 -34.60 7.62
N ARG A 647 -2.94 -34.39 6.36
CA ARG A 647 -3.36 -35.23 5.23
C ARG A 647 -2.75 -36.61 5.31
#